data_4c21df836ea9f2e86cd48e37ad021b48
#
_entry.id   4c21df836ea9f2e86cd48e37ad021b48
#
_cell.length_a   1.000
_cell.length_b   1.000
_cell.length_c   1.000
_cell.angle_alpha   90.00
_cell.angle_beta   90.00
_cell.angle_gamma   90.00
#
_symmetry.space_group_name_H-M   'P 1'
#
loop_
_entity.id
_entity.type
_entity.pdbx_description
1 polymer ?
#
loop_
_entity_poly.entity_id
_entity_poly.type
_entity_poly.pdbx_seq_one_letter_code
_entity_poly.pdbx_strand_id
1 'polypeptide(L)'
;SRIAPLAGAEPLAPGQTATVTFQAEGAPADLVTPATAPPAGGTTLPTLQVADARGTVEGTPLAFHLNLDAPAPTPVSVAYELRGLTATAGEDVAPERGVVTFEAGATHAAVKVTTTDDARAEAGETVRLVLSEVQGAELARPFASGTIVDDDRPVAAPGPLTTDGNAIVDAAGAPVVLAGVSWFGLETERGVPDGLAGRNWRDMMDQIEALGFNTIRLPFSNASLEPASRPQFVDPILNPDLVGLSSLEVMDRIVDYAGRIGLRIILDNHRSTPGDGPEENGLWYTAGYDEARWIADWERLAARYADAPAVVGADLRNEPFAGVWGGDGPRDWATAAERAGNAVLAVDPDWLVLVEGVAEYGGETFWWGGDLRGVADRPIALDRPEQLVYSPHVYSGDVADQPWHDAPDYPANLPAIWDEHFGFIHQQDIAPLLVGEFGNRYADAANRQWLDSFAAYIGGDFDVDGASDLAPGETGFSFAYWSWNPNSSDTGGLLAEDWRTPIAPKLDVLAPLIAAAPAFPAATGGPDGAVVELGVAVDLGADWYHVDVTFTNAGERAVTGWSLALAGLPAVEDVWNAVVAFRGTGVTGLASDAGWADTIAPGETINLGVSGDPGDAPPDTLTPAALEATAVFDADWL
;
A
#
# COMPACT_ATOMS: atom_id res chain seq x y z
N SER A 1 -13.00 -24.76 0.23
CA SER A 1 -13.09 -26.12 -0.37
C SER A 1 -14.02 -26.05 -1.56
N ARG A 2 -13.52 -26.29 -2.76
CA ARG A 2 -14.34 -26.39 -3.97
C ARG A 2 -15.14 -27.69 -3.93
N ILE A 3 -16.46 -27.59 -4.07
CA ILE A 3 -17.32 -28.74 -4.33
C ILE A 3 -17.36 -28.90 -5.86
N ALA A 4 -16.81 -30.01 -6.36
CA ALA A 4 -16.97 -30.40 -7.75
C ALA A 4 -18.12 -31.43 -7.84
N PRO A 5 -19.02 -31.36 -8.82
CA PRO A 5 -20.00 -32.39 -9.04
C PRO A 5 -19.30 -33.70 -9.42
N LEU A 6 -19.79 -34.83 -8.91
CA LEU A 6 -19.34 -36.16 -9.33
C LEU A 6 -19.59 -36.33 -10.83
N ALA A 7 -18.60 -36.83 -11.54
CA ALA A 7 -18.73 -37.12 -12.97
C ALA A 7 -19.92 -38.09 -13.20
N GLY A 8 -20.92 -37.62 -13.96
CA GLY A 8 -22.13 -38.41 -14.29
C GLY A 8 -23.43 -37.94 -13.64
N ALA A 9 -23.42 -36.85 -12.86
CA ALA A 9 -24.65 -36.27 -12.32
C ALA A 9 -25.36 -35.44 -13.42
N GLU A 10 -26.64 -35.75 -13.69
CA GLU A 10 -27.46 -34.92 -14.58
C GLU A 10 -27.87 -33.60 -13.92
N PRO A 11 -28.03 -32.51 -14.67
CA PRO A 11 -28.50 -31.23 -14.14
C PRO A 11 -29.91 -31.37 -13.53
N LEU A 12 -30.12 -30.73 -12.39
CA LEU A 12 -31.46 -30.67 -11.77
C LEU A 12 -32.41 -29.86 -12.65
N ALA A 13 -33.62 -30.38 -12.84
CA ALA A 13 -34.68 -29.61 -13.51
C ALA A 13 -35.21 -28.48 -12.62
N PRO A 14 -35.79 -27.41 -13.17
CA PRO A 14 -36.37 -26.34 -12.40
C PRO A 14 -37.38 -26.82 -11.37
N GLY A 15 -37.16 -26.48 -10.08
CA GLY A 15 -38.02 -26.93 -8.97
C GLY A 15 -37.57 -28.20 -8.27
N GLN A 16 -36.49 -28.86 -8.67
CA GLN A 16 -35.93 -30.01 -7.99
C GLN A 16 -34.84 -29.58 -6.99
N THR A 17 -34.84 -30.25 -5.81
CA THR A 17 -33.86 -30.07 -4.73
C THR A 17 -32.95 -31.27 -4.62
N ALA A 18 -31.65 -31.08 -4.49
CA ALA A 18 -30.72 -32.13 -4.09
C ALA A 18 -30.19 -31.88 -2.68
N THR A 19 -30.13 -32.94 -1.87
CA THR A 19 -29.53 -32.86 -0.53
C THR A 19 -28.10 -33.38 -0.61
N VAL A 20 -27.13 -32.56 -0.18
CA VAL A 20 -25.73 -32.96 -0.07
C VAL A 20 -25.39 -33.16 1.39
N THR A 21 -24.91 -34.33 1.76
CA THR A 21 -24.49 -34.67 3.12
C THR A 21 -22.97 -34.63 3.19
N PHE A 22 -22.42 -33.88 4.15
CA PHE A 22 -20.98 -33.80 4.40
C PHE A 22 -20.62 -34.61 5.64
N GLN A 23 -19.49 -35.29 5.58
CA GLN A 23 -18.83 -35.84 6.74
C GLN A 23 -17.52 -35.05 6.96
N ALA A 24 -17.44 -34.36 8.09
CA ALA A 24 -16.24 -33.62 8.48
C ALA A 24 -15.52 -34.35 9.60
N GLU A 25 -14.25 -34.67 9.44
CA GLU A 25 -13.38 -35.10 10.53
C GLU A 25 -12.73 -33.84 11.16
N GLY A 26 -13.12 -33.55 12.40
CA GLY A 26 -12.62 -32.45 13.23
C GLY A 26 -13.64 -31.97 14.23
N ALA A 27 -13.22 -31.48 15.40
CA ALA A 27 -14.11 -31.12 16.50
C ALA A 27 -15.22 -30.12 16.10
N PRO A 28 -16.42 -30.24 16.67
CA PRO A 28 -17.58 -29.46 16.23
C PRO A 28 -17.47 -28.00 16.68
N ALA A 29 -17.25 -27.12 15.75
CA ALA A 29 -17.69 -25.74 15.88
C ALA A 29 -19.06 -25.63 15.19
N ASP A 30 -20.01 -25.06 15.85
CA ASP A 30 -21.42 -24.94 15.58
C ASP A 30 -21.83 -25.02 14.10
N LEU A 31 -22.47 -26.10 13.72
CA LEU A 31 -23.24 -26.24 12.49
C LEU A 31 -24.46 -25.30 12.60
N VAL A 32 -24.42 -24.19 11.91
CA VAL A 32 -25.61 -23.39 11.67
C VAL A 32 -26.55 -24.23 10.80
N THR A 33 -27.64 -24.69 11.35
CA THR A 33 -28.75 -25.30 10.58
C THR A 33 -29.22 -24.29 9.54
N PRO A 34 -29.47 -24.68 8.27
CA PRO A 34 -30.06 -23.77 7.30
C PRO A 34 -31.39 -23.27 7.87
N ALA A 35 -31.52 -21.96 7.99
CA ALA A 35 -32.74 -21.33 8.40
C ALA A 35 -33.87 -21.79 7.46
N THR A 36 -34.91 -22.36 8.01
CA THR A 36 -36.20 -22.50 7.31
C THR A 36 -36.56 -21.10 6.81
N ALA A 37 -36.95 -20.99 5.53
CA ALA A 37 -37.45 -19.76 4.97
C ALA A 37 -38.41 -19.09 5.97
N PRO A 38 -38.22 -17.81 6.31
CA PRO A 38 -39.11 -17.14 7.23
C PRO A 38 -40.51 -17.10 6.63
N PRO A 39 -41.56 -17.15 7.47
CA PRO A 39 -42.93 -17.02 7.00
C PRO A 39 -43.02 -15.65 6.28
N ALA A 40 -43.66 -15.63 5.12
CA ALA A 40 -43.93 -14.42 4.34
C ALA A 40 -44.62 -13.38 5.24
N GLY A 41 -43.92 -12.26 5.57
CA GLY A 41 -44.46 -11.18 6.38
C GLY A 41 -43.51 -10.50 7.35
N GLY A 42 -42.25 -10.94 7.50
CA GLY A 42 -41.24 -10.20 8.26
C GLY A 42 -40.51 -9.21 7.35
N THR A 43 -40.64 -7.91 7.57
CA THR A 43 -39.76 -6.90 6.99
C THR A 43 -38.36 -7.14 7.54
N THR A 44 -37.46 -7.73 6.73
CA THR A 44 -36.03 -7.73 7.05
C THR A 44 -35.57 -6.28 7.10
N LEU A 45 -34.91 -5.89 8.19
CA LEU A 45 -34.32 -4.55 8.27
C LEU A 45 -33.17 -4.46 7.25
N PRO A 46 -32.98 -3.30 6.61
CA PRO A 46 -31.81 -3.09 5.76
C PRO A 46 -30.53 -3.09 6.61
N THR A 47 -29.42 -3.39 5.97
CA THR A 47 -28.11 -3.43 6.59
C THR A 47 -27.38 -2.11 6.39
N LEU A 48 -26.98 -1.46 7.50
CA LEU A 48 -26.22 -0.21 7.49
C LEU A 48 -24.72 -0.49 7.56
N GLN A 49 -23.98 0.16 6.69
CA GLN A 49 -22.51 0.19 6.73
C GLN A 49 -21.99 1.62 6.50
N VAL A 50 -20.81 1.92 7.03
CA VAL A 50 -20.08 3.16 6.76
C VAL A 50 -18.79 2.84 6.02
N ALA A 51 -18.48 3.61 4.97
CA ALA A 51 -17.23 3.50 4.23
C ALA A 51 -16.14 4.36 4.87
N ASP A 52 -14.87 3.95 4.74
CA ASP A 52 -13.74 4.79 5.09
C ASP A 52 -13.78 6.06 4.23
N ALA A 53 -13.47 7.20 4.85
CA ALA A 53 -13.36 8.44 4.11
C ALA A 53 -12.04 8.49 3.35
N ARG A 54 -12.09 9.01 2.11
CA ARG A 54 -10.85 9.35 1.39
C ARG A 54 -10.11 10.43 2.16
N GLY A 55 -8.78 10.42 2.09
CA GLY A 55 -7.95 11.49 2.61
C GLY A 55 -8.43 12.86 2.08
N THR A 56 -8.43 13.85 2.94
CA THR A 56 -8.77 15.23 2.59
C THR A 56 -7.68 16.15 3.13
N VAL A 57 -7.34 17.18 2.36
CA VAL A 57 -6.42 18.21 2.81
C VAL A 57 -7.04 18.95 3.99
N GLU A 58 -6.25 19.30 4.99
CA GLU A 58 -6.69 20.07 6.15
C GLU A 58 -7.41 21.37 5.73
N GLY A 59 -8.29 21.87 6.59
CA GLY A 59 -9.18 22.97 6.21
C GLY A 59 -10.35 22.58 5.28
N THR A 60 -10.31 21.40 4.66
CA THR A 60 -11.40 20.89 3.82
C THR A 60 -12.23 19.83 4.55
N PRO A 61 -13.58 19.80 4.39
CA PRO A 61 -14.41 18.84 5.11
C PRO A 61 -14.13 17.39 4.73
N LEU A 62 -13.86 16.54 5.72
CA LEU A 62 -13.78 15.10 5.58
C LEU A 62 -15.19 14.48 5.56
N ALA A 63 -15.51 13.65 4.57
CA ALA A 63 -16.85 13.10 4.39
C ALA A 63 -16.90 11.57 4.56
N PHE A 64 -17.68 11.09 5.52
CA PHE A 64 -18.00 9.68 5.71
C PHE A 64 -19.34 9.34 5.09
N HIS A 65 -19.36 8.37 4.19
CA HIS A 65 -20.55 7.91 3.49
C HIS A 65 -21.16 6.69 4.18
N LEU A 66 -22.44 6.81 4.54
CA LEU A 66 -23.24 5.76 5.16
C LEU A 66 -24.20 5.20 4.12
N ASN A 67 -24.27 3.88 3.99
CA ASN A 67 -25.09 3.21 2.98
C ASN A 67 -25.96 2.13 3.62
N LEU A 68 -27.21 2.04 3.13
CA LEU A 68 -28.11 0.93 3.37
C LEU A 68 -28.13 0.02 2.13
N ASP A 69 -28.09 -1.29 2.33
CA ASP A 69 -28.17 -2.29 1.27
C ASP A 69 -29.52 -2.35 0.57
N ALA A 70 -30.56 -1.79 1.19
CA ALA A 70 -31.91 -1.65 0.62
C ALA A 70 -32.65 -0.44 1.19
N PRO A 71 -33.60 0.16 0.44
CA PRO A 71 -34.46 1.24 0.94
C PRO A 71 -35.29 0.79 2.14
N ALA A 72 -35.24 1.54 3.24
CA ALA A 72 -36.06 1.30 4.40
C ALA A 72 -37.49 1.91 4.22
N PRO A 73 -38.57 1.20 4.61
CA PRO A 73 -39.93 1.74 4.48
C PRO A 73 -40.25 2.85 5.48
N THR A 74 -39.40 3.01 6.49
CA THR A 74 -39.49 4.06 7.53
C THR A 74 -38.15 4.71 7.71
N PRO A 75 -38.03 5.91 8.24
CA PRO A 75 -36.77 6.55 8.50
C PRO A 75 -35.82 5.66 9.36
N VAL A 76 -34.57 5.63 9.01
CA VAL A 76 -33.50 4.99 9.78
C VAL A 76 -32.67 6.06 10.45
N SER A 77 -32.40 5.93 11.76
CA SER A 77 -31.54 6.84 12.50
C SER A 77 -30.33 6.11 13.10
N VAL A 78 -29.18 6.78 13.12
CA VAL A 78 -27.94 6.27 13.69
C VAL A 78 -27.21 7.40 14.40
N ALA A 79 -26.80 7.18 15.66
CA ALA A 79 -25.94 8.09 16.37
C ALA A 79 -24.49 7.88 15.92
N TYR A 80 -23.73 8.96 15.85
CA TYR A 80 -22.30 8.92 15.56
C TYR A 80 -21.48 9.74 16.54
N GLU A 81 -20.23 9.33 16.71
CA GLU A 81 -19.20 10.04 17.47
C GLU A 81 -17.89 10.01 16.66
N LEU A 82 -17.30 11.18 16.44
CA LEU A 82 -15.96 11.29 15.87
C LEU A 82 -14.92 11.22 16.98
N ARG A 83 -13.87 10.41 16.78
CA ARG A 83 -12.74 10.28 17.68
C ARG A 83 -11.45 10.48 16.89
N GLY A 84 -10.54 11.29 17.40
CA GLY A 84 -9.16 11.28 16.92
C GLY A 84 -8.50 9.93 17.20
N LEU A 85 -7.65 9.49 16.30
CA LEU A 85 -6.70 8.38 16.48
C LEU A 85 -5.29 8.93 16.64
N THR A 86 -4.73 9.54 15.60
CA THR A 86 -3.55 10.42 15.69
C THR A 86 -3.97 11.90 15.72
N ALA A 87 -5.06 12.28 15.10
CA ALA A 87 -5.56 13.64 15.12
C ALA A 87 -5.99 14.09 16.53
N THR A 88 -5.61 15.31 16.90
CA THR A 88 -5.92 15.94 18.19
C THR A 88 -7.26 16.66 18.11
N ALA A 89 -8.21 16.25 18.94
CA ALA A 89 -9.51 16.88 19.00
C ALA A 89 -9.40 18.34 19.49
N GLY A 90 -9.85 19.27 18.66
CA GLY A 90 -9.84 20.71 18.92
C GLY A 90 -8.62 21.45 18.34
N GLU A 91 -7.62 20.75 17.85
CA GLU A 91 -6.51 21.27 17.03
C GLU A 91 -6.79 20.93 15.56
N ASP A 92 -6.76 19.67 15.18
CA ASP A 92 -6.86 19.20 13.80
C ASP A 92 -8.31 18.97 13.34
N VAL A 93 -9.17 18.58 14.28
CA VAL A 93 -10.58 18.28 14.01
C VAL A 93 -11.49 18.72 15.13
N ALA A 94 -12.64 19.29 14.78
CA ALA A 94 -13.66 19.61 15.78
C ALA A 94 -14.25 18.31 16.36
N PRO A 95 -14.34 18.16 17.71
CA PRO A 95 -15.06 17.04 18.30
C PRO A 95 -16.52 17.06 17.89
N GLU A 96 -17.00 15.99 17.28
CA GLU A 96 -18.34 15.96 16.74
C GLU A 96 -19.12 14.72 17.18
N ARG A 97 -20.38 14.93 17.58
CA ARG A 97 -21.37 13.90 17.86
C ARG A 97 -22.70 14.32 17.29
N GLY A 98 -23.45 13.37 16.76
CA GLY A 98 -24.74 13.69 16.19
C GLY A 98 -25.56 12.45 15.87
N VAL A 99 -26.65 12.69 15.15
CA VAL A 99 -27.53 11.65 14.63
C VAL A 99 -27.71 11.90 13.14
N VAL A 100 -27.45 10.87 12.34
CA VAL A 100 -27.79 10.85 10.91
C VAL A 100 -29.15 10.17 10.77
N THR A 101 -29.99 10.72 9.91
CA THR A 101 -31.29 10.15 9.58
C THR A 101 -31.37 9.91 8.07
N PHE A 102 -31.65 8.68 7.68
CA PHE A 102 -32.09 8.34 6.33
C PHE A 102 -33.58 8.53 6.27
N GLU A 103 -34.07 9.35 5.37
CA GLU A 103 -35.49 9.44 5.10
C GLU A 103 -36.05 8.12 4.57
N ALA A 104 -37.36 7.89 4.67
CA ALA A 104 -37.96 6.69 4.13
C ALA A 104 -37.67 6.57 2.61
N GLY A 105 -37.12 5.44 2.19
CA GLY A 105 -36.69 5.19 0.81
C GLY A 105 -35.26 5.60 0.47
N ALA A 106 -34.58 6.36 1.33
CA ALA A 106 -33.18 6.73 1.12
C ALA A 106 -32.26 5.57 1.46
N THR A 107 -31.20 5.39 0.67
CA THR A 107 -30.14 4.38 0.88
C THR A 107 -28.76 4.99 1.17
N HIS A 108 -28.65 6.32 1.11
CA HIS A 108 -27.39 7.02 1.30
C HIS A 108 -27.55 8.23 2.22
N ALA A 109 -26.53 8.43 3.06
CA ALA A 109 -26.36 9.63 3.89
C ALA A 109 -24.87 9.89 4.10
N ALA A 110 -24.50 11.10 4.56
CA ALA A 110 -23.11 11.43 4.84
C ALA A 110 -22.97 12.23 6.14
N VAL A 111 -21.87 11.97 6.86
CA VAL A 111 -21.37 12.83 7.94
C VAL A 111 -20.19 13.61 7.37
N LYS A 112 -20.26 14.94 7.45
CA LYS A 112 -19.17 15.84 7.08
C LYS A 112 -18.55 16.41 8.34
N VAL A 113 -17.25 16.22 8.47
CA VAL A 113 -16.44 16.65 9.60
C VAL A 113 -15.58 17.83 9.16
N THR A 114 -15.54 18.89 9.95
CA THR A 114 -14.67 20.05 9.68
C THR A 114 -13.28 19.76 10.22
N THR A 115 -12.27 19.89 9.37
CA THR A 115 -10.85 19.85 9.72
C THR A 115 -10.31 21.27 9.86
N THR A 116 -9.23 21.41 10.59
CA THR A 116 -8.55 22.70 10.82
C THR A 116 -7.38 22.81 9.85
N ASP A 117 -7.10 23.99 9.36
CA ASP A 117 -5.96 24.35 8.51
C ASP A 117 -5.00 25.20 9.38
N ASP A 118 -3.73 24.87 9.43
CA ASP A 118 -2.74 25.67 10.15
C ASP A 118 -1.47 25.90 9.27
N ALA A 119 -0.30 26.10 9.77
CA ALA A 119 0.91 26.36 8.99
C ALA A 119 2.09 25.54 9.53
N ARG A 120 1.80 24.41 10.12
CA ARG A 120 2.79 23.55 10.74
C ARG A 120 2.89 22.24 9.93
N ALA A 121 4.07 21.96 9.40
CA ALA A 121 4.30 20.68 8.73
C ALA A 121 4.11 19.51 9.71
N GLU A 122 3.22 18.61 9.40
CA GLU A 122 2.84 17.47 10.24
C GLU A 122 2.74 16.18 9.42
N ALA A 123 2.68 15.06 10.12
CA ALA A 123 2.31 13.80 9.47
C ALA A 123 0.80 13.78 9.24
N GLY A 124 0.35 13.10 8.21
CA GLY A 124 -1.09 12.92 7.98
C GLY A 124 -1.76 12.24 9.19
N GLU A 125 -2.88 12.79 9.60
CA GLU A 125 -3.57 12.43 10.82
C GLU A 125 -4.80 11.61 10.59
N THR A 126 -5.17 10.79 11.55
CA THR A 126 -6.30 9.87 11.42
C THR A 126 -7.39 10.12 12.44
N VAL A 127 -8.62 9.98 11.97
CA VAL A 127 -9.83 10.04 12.76
C VAL A 127 -10.68 8.79 12.57
N ARG A 128 -11.55 8.51 13.52
CA ARG A 128 -12.52 7.41 13.44
C ARG A 128 -13.93 7.90 13.71
N LEU A 129 -14.83 7.64 12.77
CA LEU A 129 -16.28 7.78 12.97
C LEU A 129 -16.81 6.46 13.55
N VAL A 130 -17.45 6.53 14.73
CA VAL A 130 -18.06 5.37 15.40
C VAL A 130 -19.57 5.52 15.35
N LEU A 131 -20.28 4.51 14.85
CA LEU A 131 -21.73 4.44 14.78
C LEU A 131 -22.29 3.65 15.97
N SER A 132 -23.43 4.11 16.49
CA SER A 132 -24.13 3.48 17.60
C SER A 132 -25.64 3.76 17.55
N GLU A 133 -26.42 3.13 18.43
CA GLU A 133 -27.86 3.40 18.63
C GLU A 133 -28.68 3.39 17.31
N VAL A 134 -28.42 2.41 16.43
CA VAL A 134 -29.11 2.29 15.14
C VAL A 134 -30.57 1.89 15.36
N GLN A 135 -31.50 2.61 14.73
CA GLN A 135 -32.92 2.30 14.71
C GLN A 135 -33.41 2.15 13.27
N GLY A 136 -34.06 1.05 12.97
CA GLY A 136 -34.64 0.77 11.66
C GLY A 136 -33.71 0.07 10.68
N ALA A 137 -32.48 -0.26 11.08
CA ALA A 137 -31.51 -1.04 10.29
C ALA A 137 -30.67 -1.95 11.18
N GLU A 138 -30.00 -2.94 10.60
CA GLU A 138 -28.94 -3.74 11.25
C GLU A 138 -27.58 -3.13 10.93
N LEU A 139 -26.70 -3.02 11.93
CA LEU A 139 -25.38 -2.42 11.77
C LEU A 139 -24.33 -3.49 11.42
N ALA A 140 -23.85 -3.47 10.18
CA ALA A 140 -22.82 -4.41 9.71
C ALA A 140 -21.39 -3.91 9.98
N ARG A 141 -21.14 -2.60 9.76
CA ARG A 141 -19.84 -1.98 10.02
C ARG A 141 -20.03 -0.78 10.94
N PRO A 142 -19.59 -0.90 12.22
CA PRO A 142 -19.86 0.12 13.24
C PRO A 142 -18.89 1.30 13.25
N PHE A 143 -17.82 1.29 12.46
CA PHE A 143 -16.86 2.39 12.38
C PHE A 143 -16.23 2.49 11.00
N ALA A 144 -15.70 3.68 10.71
CA ALA A 144 -14.87 3.97 9.56
C ALA A 144 -13.74 4.91 9.96
N SER A 145 -12.62 4.84 9.26
CA SER A 145 -11.48 5.74 9.45
C SER A 145 -11.42 6.75 8.32
N GLY A 146 -10.83 7.91 8.59
CA GLY A 146 -10.53 8.93 7.60
C GLY A 146 -9.18 9.56 7.91
N THR A 147 -8.52 10.13 6.91
CA THR A 147 -7.21 10.76 7.02
C THR A 147 -7.31 12.23 6.67
N ILE A 148 -6.64 13.07 7.44
CA ILE A 148 -6.41 14.49 7.21
C ILE A 148 -4.99 14.61 6.68
N VAL A 149 -4.84 15.18 5.50
CA VAL A 149 -3.53 15.32 4.80
C VAL A 149 -3.02 16.72 5.04
N ASP A 150 -1.80 16.82 5.53
CA ASP A 150 -1.07 18.08 5.73
C ASP A 150 -0.54 18.59 4.38
N ASP A 151 -0.73 19.87 4.06
CA ASP A 151 -0.23 20.52 2.84
C ASP A 151 0.86 21.58 3.11
N ASP A 152 1.33 21.69 4.35
CA ASP A 152 2.42 22.57 4.74
C ASP A 152 3.82 21.95 4.65
N ARG A 153 3.92 20.67 4.29
CA ARG A 153 5.19 19.96 4.17
C ARG A 153 6.03 20.50 3.01
N PRO A 154 7.36 20.61 3.18
CA PRO A 154 8.24 20.96 2.07
C PRO A 154 8.05 20.02 0.88
N VAL A 155 8.17 20.55 -0.33
CA VAL A 155 8.09 19.73 -1.55
C VAL A 155 9.49 19.65 -2.16
N ALA A 156 9.98 18.40 -2.37
CA ALA A 156 11.27 18.15 -3.00
C ALA A 156 11.27 18.62 -4.47
N ALA A 157 12.40 19.11 -4.94
CA ALA A 157 12.54 19.47 -6.35
C ALA A 157 12.40 18.22 -7.25
N PRO A 158 11.68 18.29 -8.38
CA PRO A 158 11.54 17.17 -9.28
C PRO A 158 12.90 16.80 -9.92
N GLY A 159 13.16 15.51 -10.06
CA GLY A 159 14.39 14.99 -10.67
C GLY A 159 14.98 13.84 -9.87
N PRO A 160 16.13 13.33 -10.31
CA PRO A 160 16.81 12.25 -9.60
C PRO A 160 17.34 12.71 -8.24
N LEU A 161 17.43 11.75 -7.33
CA LEU A 161 18.10 11.92 -6.03
C LEU A 161 19.58 11.57 -6.17
N THR A 162 20.40 12.27 -5.41
CA THR A 162 21.84 11.98 -5.27
C THR A 162 22.26 12.07 -3.81
N THR A 163 23.52 11.81 -3.50
CA THR A 163 24.05 11.98 -2.15
C THR A 163 25.10 13.08 -2.10
N ASP A 164 25.11 13.85 -1.00
CA ASP A 164 26.14 14.87 -0.69
C ASP A 164 26.52 14.73 0.79
N GLY A 165 27.73 14.22 1.04
CA GLY A 165 28.15 13.84 2.39
C GLY A 165 27.21 12.80 2.99
N ASN A 166 26.65 13.10 4.16
CA ASN A 166 25.72 12.22 4.88
C ASN A 166 24.24 12.43 4.52
N ALA A 167 23.92 13.22 3.51
CA ALA A 167 22.55 13.53 3.12
C ALA A 167 22.20 12.94 1.75
N ILE A 168 20.96 12.47 1.59
CA ILE A 168 20.32 12.35 0.29
C ILE A 168 19.82 13.73 -0.10
N VAL A 169 20.02 14.14 -1.34
CA VAL A 169 19.62 15.47 -1.83
C VAL A 169 18.80 15.37 -3.11
N ASP A 170 17.89 16.31 -3.30
CA ASP A 170 17.10 16.46 -4.51
C ASP A 170 17.90 17.15 -5.64
N ALA A 171 17.27 17.30 -6.80
CA ALA A 171 17.91 17.95 -7.96
C ALA A 171 18.27 19.43 -7.75
N ALA A 172 17.76 20.08 -6.72
CA ALA A 172 18.13 21.43 -6.29
C ALA A 172 19.26 21.43 -5.24
N GLY A 173 19.68 20.26 -4.77
CA GLY A 173 20.68 20.10 -3.71
C GLY A 173 20.11 20.30 -2.30
N ALA A 174 18.80 20.27 -2.14
CA ALA A 174 18.16 20.33 -0.83
C ALA A 174 18.14 18.92 -0.18
N PRO A 175 18.42 18.80 1.12
CA PRO A 175 18.34 17.53 1.83
C PRO A 175 16.94 16.93 1.79
N VAL A 176 16.87 15.61 1.61
CA VAL A 176 15.65 14.82 1.52
C VAL A 176 15.71 13.67 2.49
N VAL A 177 14.68 13.52 3.33
CA VAL A 177 14.45 12.31 4.11
C VAL A 177 13.44 11.43 3.38
N LEU A 178 13.83 10.20 3.07
CA LEU A 178 12.92 9.17 2.58
C LEU A 178 12.26 8.51 3.80
N ALA A 179 11.02 8.91 4.10
CA ALA A 179 10.20 8.34 5.16
C ALA A 179 9.33 7.23 4.58
N GLY A 180 9.73 6.00 4.78
CA GLY A 180 9.14 4.86 4.09
C GLY A 180 8.51 3.80 4.98
N VAL A 181 7.80 2.92 4.30
CA VAL A 181 7.29 1.65 4.85
C VAL A 181 7.64 0.50 3.91
N SER A 182 7.93 -0.67 4.46
CA SER A 182 8.04 -1.91 3.66
C SER A 182 6.65 -2.50 3.44
N TRP A 183 6.28 -2.73 2.18
CA TRP A 183 5.03 -3.43 1.82
C TRP A 183 5.38 -4.78 1.21
N PHE A 184 5.50 -5.79 2.07
CA PHE A 184 5.98 -7.11 1.72
C PHE A 184 4.89 -8.04 1.16
N GLY A 185 5.31 -9.14 0.52
CA GLY A 185 4.46 -10.18 -0.04
C GLY A 185 4.84 -10.61 -1.46
N LEU A 186 5.43 -9.68 -2.25
CA LEU A 186 5.83 -9.97 -3.63
C LEU A 186 7.04 -10.93 -3.69
N GLU A 187 7.86 -10.97 -2.66
CA GLU A 187 8.98 -11.89 -2.46
C GLU A 187 8.53 -13.29 -2.04
N THR A 188 7.30 -13.44 -1.56
CA THR A 188 6.74 -14.68 -1.03
C THR A 188 6.07 -15.55 -2.11
N GLU A 189 5.55 -16.72 -1.71
CA GLU A 189 4.71 -17.57 -2.57
C GLU A 189 3.43 -16.85 -3.09
N ARG A 190 3.09 -15.69 -2.53
CA ARG A 190 1.96 -14.88 -3.01
C ARG A 190 2.27 -14.15 -4.31
N GLY A 191 3.53 -13.77 -4.53
CA GLY A 191 3.98 -13.06 -5.71
C GLY A 191 3.26 -11.72 -5.96
N VAL A 192 2.80 -11.09 -4.88
CA VAL A 192 2.10 -9.81 -4.86
C VAL A 192 2.17 -9.25 -3.44
N PRO A 193 2.23 -7.93 -3.23
CA PRO A 193 2.15 -7.37 -1.87
C PRO A 193 0.89 -7.84 -1.14
N ASP A 194 1.00 -8.07 0.15
CA ASP A 194 -0.09 -8.65 0.94
C ASP A 194 -1.24 -7.68 1.19
N GLY A 195 -2.41 -8.26 1.53
CA GLY A 195 -3.65 -7.54 1.88
C GLY A 195 -4.67 -7.49 0.76
N LEU A 196 -4.31 -7.85 -0.47
CA LEU A 196 -5.15 -7.69 -1.66
C LEU A 196 -6.31 -8.70 -1.73
N ALA A 197 -6.38 -9.65 -0.79
CA ALA A 197 -7.55 -10.50 -0.60
C ALA A 197 -8.71 -9.77 0.11
N GLY A 198 -8.45 -8.65 0.78
CA GLY A 198 -9.44 -7.91 1.58
C GLY A 198 -9.50 -6.42 1.32
N ARG A 199 -8.58 -5.88 0.49
CA ARG A 199 -8.50 -4.45 0.20
C ARG A 199 -8.04 -4.18 -1.24
N ASN A 200 -8.43 -3.02 -1.78
CA ASN A 200 -7.91 -2.53 -3.04
C ASN A 200 -6.46 -2.06 -2.86
N TRP A 201 -5.60 -2.32 -3.84
CA TRP A 201 -4.18 -2.00 -3.76
C TRP A 201 -3.90 -0.48 -3.81
N ARG A 202 -4.71 0.29 -4.56
CA ARG A 202 -4.59 1.75 -4.60
C ARG A 202 -4.99 2.37 -3.26
N ASP A 203 -6.08 1.89 -2.65
CA ASP A 203 -6.50 2.36 -1.32
C ASP A 203 -5.40 2.18 -0.26
N MET A 204 -4.55 1.15 -0.41
CA MET A 204 -3.40 0.96 0.48
C MET A 204 -2.33 2.02 0.24
N MET A 205 -2.01 2.30 -1.03
CA MET A 205 -1.00 3.28 -1.40
C MET A 205 -1.47 4.70 -1.08
N ASP A 206 -2.74 5.02 -1.33
CA ASP A 206 -3.35 6.30 -0.95
C ASP A 206 -3.27 6.53 0.56
N GLN A 207 -3.46 5.49 1.36
CA GLN A 207 -3.34 5.61 2.82
C GLN A 207 -1.88 5.79 3.28
N ILE A 208 -0.91 5.15 2.63
CA ILE A 208 0.51 5.35 2.91
C ILE A 208 0.88 6.81 2.65
N GLU A 209 0.51 7.35 1.50
CA GLU A 209 0.75 8.74 1.11
C GLU A 209 0.03 9.71 2.06
N ALA A 210 -1.26 9.50 2.30
CA ALA A 210 -2.07 10.35 3.16
C ALA A 210 -1.59 10.41 4.63
N LEU A 211 -0.91 9.37 5.12
CA LEU A 211 -0.24 9.37 6.43
C LEU A 211 1.10 10.12 6.42
N GLY A 212 1.50 10.65 5.26
CA GLY A 212 2.71 11.43 5.09
C GLY A 212 3.97 10.63 4.78
N PHE A 213 3.90 9.32 4.64
CA PHE A 213 5.02 8.56 4.10
C PHE A 213 5.24 8.96 2.63
N ASN A 214 6.48 9.08 2.23
CA ASN A 214 6.83 9.48 0.87
C ASN A 214 7.49 8.35 0.06
N THR A 215 7.73 7.19 0.68
CA THR A 215 8.48 6.08 0.09
C THR A 215 7.88 4.72 0.46
N ILE A 216 7.90 3.79 -0.48
CA ILE A 216 7.63 2.37 -0.25
C ILE A 216 8.91 1.58 -0.57
N ARG A 217 9.44 0.84 0.39
CA ARG A 217 10.39 -0.24 0.14
C ARG A 217 9.58 -1.46 -0.27
N LEU A 218 9.82 -1.97 -1.49
CA LEU A 218 9.03 -3.02 -2.10
C LEU A 218 9.87 -4.31 -2.24
N PRO A 219 9.77 -5.24 -1.28
CA PRO A 219 10.44 -6.52 -1.34
C PRO A 219 9.97 -7.36 -2.54
N PHE A 220 10.91 -8.00 -3.25
CA PHE A 220 10.64 -8.94 -4.32
C PHE A 220 11.62 -10.11 -4.30
N SER A 221 11.25 -11.25 -4.90
CA SER A 221 12.18 -12.36 -5.16
C SER A 221 12.60 -12.38 -6.64
N ASN A 222 13.81 -12.89 -6.96
CA ASN A 222 14.17 -13.11 -8.36
C ASN A 222 13.13 -13.99 -9.08
N ALA A 223 12.52 -14.93 -8.37
CA ALA A 223 11.46 -15.78 -8.90
C ALA A 223 10.19 -15.01 -9.27
N SER A 224 9.85 -13.92 -8.57
CA SER A 224 8.68 -13.09 -8.91
C SER A 224 8.85 -12.35 -10.24
N LEU A 225 10.07 -12.16 -10.70
CA LEU A 225 10.37 -11.56 -12.00
C LEU A 225 10.18 -12.52 -13.18
N GLU A 226 10.00 -13.81 -12.92
CA GLU A 226 9.80 -14.80 -13.97
C GLU A 226 8.46 -14.61 -14.68
N PRO A 227 8.39 -14.74 -16.02
CA PRO A 227 7.15 -14.56 -16.78
C PRO A 227 6.01 -15.50 -16.36
N ALA A 228 6.32 -16.61 -15.69
CA ALA A 228 5.35 -17.58 -15.19
C ALA A 228 4.84 -17.27 -13.78
N SER A 229 5.46 -16.35 -13.06
CA SER A 229 5.01 -15.95 -11.72
C SER A 229 3.63 -15.31 -11.80
N ARG A 230 2.75 -15.70 -10.89
CA ARG A 230 1.36 -15.22 -10.85
C ARG A 230 0.97 -14.84 -9.44
N PRO A 231 0.32 -13.68 -9.27
CA PRO A 231 -0.27 -13.27 -8.01
C PRO A 231 -1.21 -14.32 -7.43
N GLN A 232 -1.11 -14.55 -6.14
CA GLN A 232 -2.00 -15.40 -5.36
C GLN A 232 -2.72 -14.55 -4.31
N PHE A 233 -3.90 -14.98 -3.86
CA PHE A 233 -4.66 -14.30 -2.80
C PHE A 233 -5.04 -12.85 -3.12
N VAL A 234 -5.34 -12.57 -4.39
CA VAL A 234 -5.90 -11.30 -4.86
C VAL A 234 -7.41 -11.48 -5.04
N ASP A 235 -8.20 -10.63 -4.40
CA ASP A 235 -9.64 -10.59 -4.64
C ASP A 235 -9.91 -9.90 -5.99
N PRO A 236 -10.49 -10.60 -6.98
CA PRO A 236 -10.70 -10.04 -8.32
C PRO A 236 -11.81 -9.00 -8.39
N ILE A 237 -12.63 -8.87 -7.34
CA ILE A 237 -13.67 -7.83 -7.25
C ILE A 237 -13.05 -6.53 -6.74
N LEU A 238 -12.18 -6.63 -5.75
CA LEU A 238 -11.49 -5.48 -5.18
C LEU A 238 -10.34 -4.99 -6.08
N ASN A 239 -9.71 -5.91 -6.83
CA ASN A 239 -8.52 -5.63 -7.65
C ASN A 239 -8.71 -6.19 -9.08
N PRO A 240 -9.73 -5.73 -9.82
CA PRO A 240 -10.06 -6.28 -11.14
C PRO A 240 -8.94 -6.06 -12.18
N ASP A 241 -8.21 -4.99 -12.05
CA ASP A 241 -7.10 -4.57 -12.91
C ASP A 241 -5.79 -5.37 -12.69
N LEU A 242 -5.74 -6.20 -11.65
CA LEU A 242 -4.63 -7.12 -11.41
C LEU A 242 -4.91 -8.54 -11.93
N VAL A 243 -6.13 -8.81 -12.41
CA VAL A 243 -6.53 -10.15 -12.87
C VAL A 243 -5.75 -10.55 -14.13
N GLY A 244 -5.06 -11.70 -14.04
CA GLY A 244 -4.30 -12.26 -15.18
C GLY A 244 -2.88 -11.72 -15.34
N LEU A 245 -2.50 -10.69 -14.60
CA LEU A 245 -1.14 -10.15 -14.62
C LEU A 245 -0.13 -11.14 -14.01
N SER A 246 1.11 -11.04 -14.42
CA SER A 246 2.25 -11.63 -13.74
C SER A 246 2.64 -10.78 -12.52
N SER A 247 3.45 -11.33 -11.62
CA SER A 247 3.95 -10.59 -10.45
C SER A 247 4.74 -9.34 -10.85
N LEU A 248 5.53 -9.41 -11.92
CA LEU A 248 6.26 -8.26 -12.45
C LEU A 248 5.32 -7.19 -13.03
N GLU A 249 4.25 -7.59 -13.72
CA GLU A 249 3.26 -6.63 -14.22
C GLU A 249 2.45 -5.98 -13.08
N VAL A 250 2.26 -6.67 -11.95
CA VAL A 250 1.70 -6.02 -10.74
C VAL A 250 2.70 -5.01 -10.16
N MET A 251 3.99 -5.34 -10.11
CA MET A 251 5.04 -4.38 -9.73
C MET A 251 4.99 -3.12 -10.61
N ASP A 252 4.79 -3.27 -11.94
CA ASP A 252 4.63 -2.14 -12.86
C ASP A 252 3.46 -1.22 -12.46
N ARG A 253 2.31 -1.81 -12.09
CA ARG A 253 1.14 -1.04 -11.65
C ARG A 253 1.43 -0.24 -10.39
N ILE A 254 2.13 -0.85 -9.44
CA ILE A 254 2.51 -0.20 -8.19
C ILE A 254 3.47 0.96 -8.46
N VAL A 255 4.50 0.74 -9.26
CA VAL A 255 5.48 1.77 -9.63
C VAL A 255 4.82 2.95 -10.34
N ASP A 256 3.97 2.66 -11.33
CA ASP A 256 3.26 3.69 -12.09
C ASP A 256 2.34 4.52 -11.19
N TYR A 257 1.57 3.86 -10.33
CA TYR A 257 0.66 4.55 -9.41
C TYR A 257 1.41 5.35 -8.34
N ALA A 258 2.53 4.83 -7.83
CA ALA A 258 3.40 5.57 -6.90
C ALA A 258 3.82 6.92 -7.48
N GLY A 259 4.26 6.93 -8.76
CA GLY A 259 4.60 8.17 -9.45
C GLY A 259 3.44 9.15 -9.57
N ARG A 260 2.22 8.64 -9.77
CA ARG A 260 1.01 9.47 -9.89
C ARG A 260 0.62 10.17 -8.59
N ILE A 261 0.84 9.52 -7.46
CA ILE A 261 0.44 10.04 -6.13
C ILE A 261 1.61 10.63 -5.33
N GLY A 262 2.80 10.78 -5.94
CA GLY A 262 3.95 11.38 -5.28
C GLY A 262 4.75 10.45 -4.37
N LEU A 263 4.51 9.14 -4.39
CA LEU A 263 5.34 8.17 -3.68
C LEU A 263 6.59 7.80 -4.48
N ARG A 264 7.63 7.40 -3.76
CA ARG A 264 8.86 6.83 -4.31
C ARG A 264 8.95 5.35 -3.97
N ILE A 265 9.62 4.60 -4.82
CA ILE A 265 9.82 3.15 -4.67
C ILE A 265 11.31 2.87 -4.54
N ILE A 266 11.68 2.15 -3.50
CA ILE A 266 12.96 1.44 -3.40
C ILE A 266 12.64 -0.04 -3.66
N LEU A 267 13.22 -0.59 -4.72
CA LEU A 267 13.10 -2.02 -5.01
C LEU A 267 14.08 -2.78 -4.11
N ASP A 268 13.57 -3.76 -3.37
CA ASP A 268 14.39 -4.60 -2.48
C ASP A 268 14.45 -6.04 -3.00
N ASN A 269 15.64 -6.48 -3.40
CA ASN A 269 15.85 -7.89 -3.71
C ASN A 269 15.93 -8.71 -2.42
N HIS A 270 14.78 -9.06 -1.90
CA HIS A 270 14.62 -9.68 -0.58
C HIS A 270 15.21 -11.09 -0.54
N ARG A 271 15.01 -11.85 -1.62
CA ARG A 271 15.49 -13.23 -1.75
C ARG A 271 15.48 -13.71 -3.21
N SER A 272 16.06 -14.88 -3.43
CA SER A 272 16.12 -15.46 -4.77
C SER A 272 14.87 -16.28 -5.10
N THR A 273 14.41 -17.11 -4.17
CA THR A 273 13.23 -18.00 -4.30
C THR A 273 12.10 -17.51 -3.42
N PRO A 274 10.82 -17.81 -3.72
CA PRO A 274 9.71 -17.35 -2.89
C PRO A 274 9.82 -17.89 -1.45
N GLY A 275 9.50 -17.04 -0.48
CA GLY A 275 9.48 -17.42 0.94
C GLY A 275 9.34 -16.23 1.87
N ASP A 276 9.23 -16.50 3.16
CA ASP A 276 9.20 -15.48 4.20
C ASP A 276 10.65 -15.23 4.71
N GLY A 277 10.99 -13.95 4.95
CA GLY A 277 12.31 -13.54 5.44
C GLY A 277 13.46 -13.66 4.42
N PRO A 278 14.71 -13.48 4.83
CA PRO A 278 15.87 -13.49 3.94
C PRO A 278 16.13 -14.88 3.34
N GLU A 279 17.05 -14.98 2.38
CA GLU A 279 17.45 -16.26 1.77
C GLU A 279 18.11 -17.16 2.81
N GLU A 280 17.76 -18.46 2.83
CA GLU A 280 18.20 -19.42 3.86
C GLU A 280 19.71 -19.59 3.96
N ASN A 281 20.45 -19.37 2.85
CA ASN A 281 21.90 -19.44 2.86
C ASN A 281 22.60 -18.14 3.27
N GLY A 282 21.83 -17.06 3.49
CA GLY A 282 22.32 -15.73 3.86
C GLY A 282 23.21 -15.07 2.83
N LEU A 283 23.05 -15.40 1.55
CA LEU A 283 23.84 -14.86 0.45
C LEU A 283 22.96 -14.27 -0.65
N TRP A 284 23.53 -13.50 -1.55
CA TRP A 284 22.86 -12.89 -2.70
C TRP A 284 22.68 -13.84 -3.89
N TYR A 285 23.14 -15.07 -3.76
CA TYR A 285 23.04 -16.09 -4.80
C TYR A 285 22.68 -17.47 -4.22
N THR A 286 22.10 -18.30 -5.06
CA THR A 286 21.78 -19.71 -4.77
C THR A 286 22.22 -20.59 -5.95
N ALA A 287 22.00 -21.90 -5.84
CA ALA A 287 22.27 -22.82 -6.95
C ALA A 287 21.36 -22.57 -8.18
N GLY A 288 20.17 -22.03 -7.98
CA GLY A 288 19.21 -21.70 -9.04
C GLY A 288 19.31 -20.27 -9.57
N TYR A 289 19.85 -19.37 -8.77
CA TYR A 289 20.03 -17.94 -9.05
C TYR A 289 21.47 -17.58 -8.67
N ASP A 290 22.42 -17.81 -9.58
CA ASP A 290 23.82 -17.44 -9.36
C ASP A 290 24.01 -15.92 -9.38
N GLU A 291 25.19 -15.45 -8.97
CA GLU A 291 25.50 -14.02 -8.92
C GLU A 291 25.33 -13.32 -10.27
N ALA A 292 25.68 -13.99 -11.36
CA ALA A 292 25.51 -13.41 -12.69
C ALA A 292 24.04 -13.20 -13.04
N ARG A 293 23.17 -14.13 -12.64
CA ARG A 293 21.73 -14.00 -12.80
C ARG A 293 21.16 -12.91 -11.91
N TRP A 294 21.58 -12.80 -10.65
CA TRP A 294 21.17 -11.75 -9.74
C TRP A 294 21.51 -10.35 -10.29
N ILE A 295 22.73 -10.15 -10.81
CA ILE A 295 23.14 -8.90 -11.46
C ILE A 295 22.29 -8.64 -12.72
N ALA A 296 22.07 -9.65 -13.57
CA ALA A 296 21.27 -9.48 -14.78
C ALA A 296 19.79 -9.16 -14.49
N ASP A 297 19.23 -9.67 -13.39
CA ASP A 297 17.87 -9.29 -12.95
C ASP A 297 17.83 -7.83 -12.50
N TRP A 298 18.87 -7.31 -11.84
CA TRP A 298 19.00 -5.89 -11.52
C TRP A 298 19.15 -5.00 -12.77
N GLU A 299 20.02 -5.38 -13.71
CA GLU A 299 20.15 -4.67 -14.99
C GLU A 299 18.82 -4.61 -15.75
N ARG A 300 18.05 -5.70 -15.72
CA ARG A 300 16.73 -5.79 -16.33
C ARG A 300 15.72 -4.84 -15.65
N LEU A 301 15.71 -4.75 -14.32
CA LEU A 301 14.83 -3.84 -13.57
C LEU A 301 15.22 -2.38 -13.80
N ALA A 302 16.51 -2.06 -13.77
CA ALA A 302 16.99 -0.72 -14.08
C ALA A 302 16.58 -0.28 -15.50
N ALA A 303 16.74 -1.16 -16.49
CA ALA A 303 16.30 -0.89 -17.86
C ALA A 303 14.76 -0.77 -18.00
N ARG A 304 14.00 -1.54 -17.18
CA ARG A 304 12.54 -1.50 -17.21
C ARG A 304 11.98 -0.20 -16.67
N TYR A 305 12.59 0.34 -15.63
CA TYR A 305 12.09 1.51 -14.91
C TYR A 305 12.91 2.78 -15.15
N ALA A 306 13.78 2.79 -16.15
CA ALA A 306 14.62 3.96 -16.49
C ALA A 306 13.83 5.25 -16.74
N ASP A 307 12.61 5.13 -17.28
CA ASP A 307 11.71 6.26 -17.51
C ASP A 307 10.66 6.44 -16.39
N ALA A 308 10.79 5.69 -15.29
CA ALA A 308 9.86 5.73 -14.16
C ALA A 308 10.46 6.49 -12.95
N PRO A 309 10.25 7.80 -12.82
CA PRO A 309 10.87 8.62 -11.77
C PRO A 309 10.41 8.25 -10.35
N ALA A 310 9.40 7.39 -10.22
CA ALA A 310 8.99 6.85 -8.94
C ALA A 310 10.02 5.89 -8.35
N VAL A 311 10.75 5.13 -9.18
CA VAL A 311 11.80 4.23 -8.68
C VAL A 311 13.06 5.04 -8.45
N VAL A 312 13.45 5.17 -7.20
CA VAL A 312 14.60 6.00 -6.79
C VAL A 312 15.82 5.21 -6.35
N GLY A 313 15.70 3.88 -6.17
CA GLY A 313 16.85 3.11 -5.72
C GLY A 313 16.65 1.60 -5.73
N ALA A 314 17.79 0.92 -5.68
CA ALA A 314 17.94 -0.52 -5.58
C ALA A 314 18.56 -0.88 -4.22
N ASP A 315 17.80 -1.54 -3.36
CA ASP A 315 18.32 -2.24 -2.19
C ASP A 315 18.81 -3.61 -2.65
N LEU A 316 20.14 -3.70 -2.82
CA LEU A 316 20.75 -4.73 -3.64
C LEU A 316 20.46 -6.15 -3.17
N ARG A 317 20.45 -6.36 -1.84
CA ARG A 317 20.12 -7.65 -1.26
C ARG A 317 19.74 -7.51 0.21
N ASN A 318 18.55 -8.02 0.56
CA ASN A 318 18.10 -8.10 1.94
C ASN A 318 18.93 -9.08 2.76
N GLU A 319 19.45 -8.60 3.87
CA GLU A 319 20.10 -9.34 4.95
C GLU A 319 21.09 -10.42 4.49
N PRO A 320 22.20 -10.04 3.86
CA PRO A 320 23.23 -11.00 3.45
C PRO A 320 24.05 -11.50 4.67
N PHE A 321 23.37 -12.15 5.64
CA PHE A 321 23.88 -12.45 6.97
C PHE A 321 25.06 -13.42 6.99
N ALA A 322 25.22 -14.27 5.97
CA ALA A 322 26.39 -15.13 5.81
C ALA A 322 27.49 -14.50 4.93
N GLY A 323 27.24 -13.28 4.45
CA GLY A 323 28.24 -12.46 3.76
C GLY A 323 29.39 -12.08 4.68
N VAL A 324 30.52 -11.70 4.09
CA VAL A 324 31.71 -11.15 4.77
C VAL A 324 32.01 -9.80 4.17
N TRP A 325 32.36 -8.83 4.97
CA TRP A 325 32.75 -7.51 4.48
C TRP A 325 34.20 -7.51 4.02
N GLY A 326 34.45 -7.72 2.71
CA GLY A 326 35.78 -7.87 2.13
C GLY A 326 36.31 -9.30 2.15
N GLY A 327 37.56 -9.49 1.70
CA GLY A 327 38.28 -10.76 1.82
C GLY A 327 38.45 -11.60 0.55
N ASP A 328 38.14 -11.10 -0.62
CA ASP A 328 38.36 -11.70 -1.95
C ASP A 328 37.75 -13.11 -2.15
N GLY A 329 36.79 -13.50 -1.34
CA GLY A 329 36.16 -14.83 -1.37
C GLY A 329 34.75 -14.81 -2.01
N PRO A 330 34.13 -15.98 -2.21
CA PRO A 330 32.80 -16.07 -2.79
C PRO A 330 31.69 -15.48 -1.89
N ARG A 331 32.01 -15.17 -0.65
CA ARG A 331 31.12 -14.51 0.32
C ARG A 331 31.47 -13.05 0.56
N ASP A 332 32.37 -12.46 -0.25
CA ASP A 332 32.74 -11.04 -0.14
C ASP A 332 31.58 -10.16 -0.62
N TRP A 333 30.74 -9.76 0.35
CA TRP A 333 29.55 -8.96 0.11
C TRP A 333 29.89 -7.57 -0.42
N ALA A 334 30.88 -6.91 0.16
CA ALA A 334 31.25 -5.57 -0.28
C ALA A 334 31.67 -5.53 -1.76
N THR A 335 32.47 -6.50 -2.21
CA THR A 335 32.85 -6.61 -3.63
C THR A 335 31.68 -7.02 -4.53
N ALA A 336 30.75 -7.83 -4.05
CA ALA A 336 29.56 -8.20 -4.80
C ALA A 336 28.60 -7.01 -4.95
N ALA A 337 28.40 -6.24 -3.89
CA ALA A 337 27.60 -5.01 -3.91
C ALA A 337 28.16 -3.97 -4.88
N GLU A 338 29.50 -3.79 -4.93
CA GLU A 338 30.14 -2.93 -5.93
C GLU A 338 29.86 -3.39 -7.37
N ARG A 339 29.95 -4.71 -7.63
CA ARG A 339 29.67 -5.25 -8.98
C ARG A 339 28.21 -5.02 -9.38
N ALA A 340 27.27 -5.33 -8.50
CA ALA A 340 25.86 -5.17 -8.78
C ALA A 340 25.46 -3.69 -8.87
N GLY A 341 25.91 -2.86 -7.93
CA GLY A 341 25.64 -1.42 -7.94
C GLY A 341 26.17 -0.75 -9.20
N ASN A 342 27.41 -1.06 -9.60
CA ASN A 342 27.96 -0.51 -10.85
C ASN A 342 27.22 -1.03 -12.09
N ALA A 343 26.69 -2.26 -12.08
CA ALA A 343 25.88 -2.78 -13.17
C ALA A 343 24.52 -2.04 -13.27
N VAL A 344 23.87 -1.78 -12.13
CA VAL A 344 22.66 -0.93 -12.08
C VAL A 344 22.94 0.45 -12.63
N LEU A 345 23.97 1.13 -12.12
CA LEU A 345 24.33 2.50 -12.49
C LEU A 345 24.83 2.64 -13.94
N ALA A 346 25.30 1.57 -14.55
CA ALA A 346 25.63 1.55 -15.97
C ALA A 346 24.38 1.56 -16.86
N VAL A 347 23.23 1.11 -16.36
CA VAL A 347 21.94 1.10 -17.07
C VAL A 347 21.13 2.34 -16.71
N ASP A 348 20.98 2.62 -15.43
CA ASP A 348 20.28 3.80 -14.92
C ASP A 348 21.18 4.53 -13.90
N PRO A 349 21.80 5.64 -14.30
CA PRO A 349 22.75 6.38 -13.47
C PRO A 349 22.07 7.19 -12.35
N ASP A 350 20.76 7.28 -12.33
CA ASP A 350 19.98 8.14 -11.45
C ASP A 350 19.42 7.42 -10.22
N TRP A 351 19.59 6.08 -10.15
CA TRP A 351 19.16 5.32 -8.99
C TRP A 351 20.17 5.40 -7.84
N LEU A 352 19.66 5.50 -6.63
CA LEU A 352 20.43 5.24 -5.42
C LEU A 352 20.72 3.74 -5.31
N VAL A 353 21.93 3.40 -4.88
CA VAL A 353 22.36 2.03 -4.60
C VAL A 353 22.44 1.87 -3.09
N LEU A 354 21.52 1.08 -2.53
CA LEU A 354 21.47 0.77 -1.12
C LEU A 354 22.29 -0.49 -0.84
N VAL A 355 23.17 -0.41 0.16
CA VAL A 355 24.05 -1.51 0.56
C VAL A 355 23.88 -1.79 2.04
N GLU A 356 23.31 -2.95 2.36
CA GLU A 356 23.16 -3.42 3.72
C GLU A 356 24.47 -3.91 4.32
N GLY A 357 24.52 -4.04 5.63
CA GLY A 357 25.62 -4.63 6.37
C GLY A 357 25.62 -6.16 6.30
N VAL A 358 26.48 -6.75 7.11
CA VAL A 358 26.55 -8.20 7.36
C VAL A 358 26.04 -8.51 8.78
N ALA A 359 26.02 -9.77 9.20
CA ALA A 359 25.66 -10.13 10.57
C ALA A 359 26.87 -10.29 11.51
N GLU A 360 28.09 -10.41 10.96
CA GLU A 360 29.31 -10.63 11.75
C GLU A 360 30.46 -9.81 11.16
N TYR A 361 31.12 -8.99 11.98
CA TYR A 361 32.35 -8.31 11.65
C TYR A 361 33.32 -8.32 12.83
N GLY A 362 34.60 -8.61 12.57
CA GLY A 362 35.62 -8.66 13.61
C GLY A 362 35.44 -9.75 14.67
N GLY A 363 34.59 -10.75 14.44
CA GLY A 363 34.27 -11.83 15.38
C GLY A 363 33.14 -11.50 16.37
N GLU A 364 32.47 -10.38 16.18
CA GLU A 364 31.27 -9.98 16.91
C GLU A 364 30.06 -10.01 16.00
N THR A 365 28.89 -10.33 16.56
CA THR A 365 27.63 -10.46 15.84
C THR A 365 26.71 -9.29 16.13
N PHE A 366 25.96 -8.87 15.12
CA PHE A 366 24.90 -7.87 15.20
C PHE A 366 23.65 -8.36 14.46
N TRP A 367 22.68 -7.48 14.24
CA TRP A 367 21.51 -7.78 13.43
C TRP A 367 21.90 -8.17 11.99
N TRP A 368 21.16 -9.06 11.38
CA TRP A 368 21.33 -9.37 9.96
C TRP A 368 21.12 -8.10 9.14
N GLY A 369 21.97 -7.83 8.19
CA GLY A 369 21.97 -6.58 7.44
C GLY A 369 22.42 -5.33 8.21
N GLY A 370 22.68 -5.44 9.53
CA GLY A 370 22.88 -4.28 10.39
C GLY A 370 24.35 -3.88 10.65
N ASP A 371 25.32 -4.81 10.55
CA ASP A 371 26.70 -4.53 10.88
C ASP A 371 27.47 -3.89 9.72
N LEU A 372 27.66 -2.60 9.78
CA LEU A 372 28.37 -1.78 8.80
C LEU A 372 29.75 -1.31 9.31
N ARG A 373 30.26 -1.85 10.41
CA ARG A 373 31.61 -1.48 10.93
C ARG A 373 32.71 -1.66 9.89
N GLY A 374 32.54 -2.59 8.98
CA GLY A 374 33.49 -2.83 7.88
C GLY A 374 33.67 -1.64 6.94
N VAL A 375 32.73 -0.69 6.91
CA VAL A 375 32.82 0.55 6.11
C VAL A 375 34.02 1.40 6.53
N ALA A 376 34.36 1.42 7.82
CA ALA A 376 35.50 2.18 8.31
C ALA A 376 36.84 1.71 7.71
N ASP A 377 36.97 0.40 7.44
CA ASP A 377 38.18 -0.18 6.87
C ASP A 377 38.14 -0.27 5.34
N ARG A 378 36.92 -0.52 4.78
CA ARG A 378 36.68 -0.72 3.36
C ARG A 378 35.31 -0.16 2.98
N PRO A 379 35.21 1.14 2.67
CA PRO A 379 33.99 1.69 2.12
C PRO A 379 33.67 1.09 0.74
N ILE A 380 32.39 1.08 0.38
CA ILE A 380 31.94 0.65 -0.96
C ILE A 380 32.39 1.68 -1.99
N ALA A 381 32.96 1.19 -3.10
CA ALA A 381 33.44 2.03 -4.20
C ALA A 381 32.57 1.85 -5.44
N LEU A 382 31.62 2.75 -5.63
CA LEU A 382 30.84 2.81 -6.85
C LEU A 382 31.51 3.73 -7.88
N ASP A 383 31.27 3.45 -9.16
CA ASP A 383 31.69 4.31 -10.28
C ASP A 383 31.03 5.70 -10.20
N ARG A 384 29.89 5.78 -9.50
CA ARG A 384 29.18 7.00 -9.13
C ARG A 384 29.00 7.04 -7.61
N PRO A 385 29.98 7.57 -6.88
CA PRO A 385 29.94 7.58 -5.41
C PRO A 385 28.76 8.40 -4.86
N GLU A 386 28.27 9.37 -5.64
CA GLU A 386 27.09 10.19 -5.32
C GLU A 386 25.76 9.45 -5.38
N GLN A 387 25.75 8.14 -5.59
CA GLN A 387 24.56 7.29 -5.59
C GLN A 387 24.59 6.23 -4.46
N LEU A 388 25.58 6.26 -3.58
CA LEU A 388 25.72 5.28 -2.49
C LEU A 388 24.91 5.69 -1.26
N VAL A 389 24.13 4.74 -0.74
CA VAL A 389 23.44 4.81 0.56
C VAL A 389 23.73 3.53 1.33
N TYR A 390 24.05 3.61 2.61
CA TYR A 390 24.12 2.41 3.45
C TYR A 390 22.78 2.15 4.13
N SER A 391 22.41 0.86 4.24
CA SER A 391 21.07 0.45 4.69
C SER A 391 21.15 -0.53 5.87
N PRO A 392 21.30 -0.06 7.11
CA PRO A 392 21.30 -0.94 8.26
C PRO A 392 19.90 -1.44 8.62
N HIS A 393 19.82 -2.68 9.16
CA HIS A 393 18.64 -3.25 9.78
C HIS A 393 18.83 -3.37 11.29
N VAL A 394 17.81 -3.04 12.07
CA VAL A 394 17.90 -3.11 13.52
C VAL A 394 16.51 -3.28 14.16
N TYR A 395 16.43 -4.13 15.18
CA TYR A 395 15.16 -4.45 15.82
C TYR A 395 15.24 -4.41 17.35
N SER A 396 14.08 -4.46 18.01
CA SER A 396 13.99 -4.60 19.45
C SER A 396 14.00 -6.06 19.91
N GLY A 397 14.06 -6.28 21.21
CA GLY A 397 14.17 -7.61 21.81
C GLY A 397 12.98 -8.53 21.58
N ASP A 398 11.82 -8.02 21.16
CA ASP A 398 10.65 -8.85 20.84
C ASP A 398 10.72 -9.48 19.44
N VAL A 399 11.62 -9.01 18.58
CA VAL A 399 11.93 -9.65 17.30
C VAL A 399 12.98 -10.74 17.50
N ALA A 400 14.12 -10.39 18.10
CA ALA A 400 15.11 -11.35 18.55
C ALA A 400 15.92 -10.77 19.72
N ASP A 401 16.10 -11.56 20.77
CA ASP A 401 16.81 -11.13 21.95
C ASP A 401 18.31 -10.95 21.65
N GLN A 402 18.87 -9.84 22.16
CA GLN A 402 20.28 -9.50 22.00
C GLN A 402 20.89 -9.19 23.36
N PRO A 403 22.18 -9.44 23.58
CA PRO A 403 22.80 -9.26 24.91
C PRO A 403 22.66 -7.87 25.50
N TRP A 404 22.54 -6.84 24.67
CA TRP A 404 22.40 -5.45 25.12
C TRP A 404 20.98 -5.09 25.56
N HIS A 405 19.96 -5.89 25.23
CA HIS A 405 18.59 -5.67 25.70
C HIS A 405 18.43 -5.98 27.19
N ASP A 406 19.26 -6.88 27.74
CA ASP A 406 19.32 -7.23 29.15
C ASP A 406 20.30 -6.36 29.98
N ALA A 407 20.94 -5.37 29.35
CA ALA A 407 21.89 -4.51 30.01
C ALA A 407 21.24 -3.68 31.15
N PRO A 408 21.90 -3.49 32.29
CA PRO A 408 21.32 -2.75 33.42
C PRO A 408 20.97 -1.29 33.13
N ASP A 409 21.57 -0.71 32.13
CA ASP A 409 21.40 0.65 31.64
C ASP A 409 20.50 0.77 30.39
N TYR A 410 19.85 -0.32 30.00
CA TYR A 410 18.86 -0.28 28.94
C TYR A 410 17.72 0.70 29.25
N PRO A 411 17.25 1.56 28.30
CA PRO A 411 17.67 1.69 26.89
C PRO A 411 18.84 2.70 26.68
N ALA A 412 19.39 3.31 27.69
CA ALA A 412 20.43 4.34 27.59
C ALA A 412 21.75 3.83 26.94
N ASN A 413 21.97 2.53 26.90
CA ASN A 413 23.10 1.90 26.19
C ASN A 413 22.94 1.83 24.69
N LEU A 414 21.73 1.97 24.14
CA LEU A 414 21.43 1.71 22.73
C LEU A 414 22.12 2.70 21.77
N PRO A 415 22.15 4.02 22.01
CA PRO A 415 22.82 4.96 21.14
C PRO A 415 24.27 4.59 20.83
N ALA A 416 25.04 4.24 21.86
CA ALA A 416 26.44 3.84 21.67
C ALA A 416 26.60 2.56 20.83
N ILE A 417 25.64 1.64 20.91
CA ILE A 417 25.61 0.43 20.09
C ILE A 417 25.28 0.76 18.64
N TRP A 418 24.30 1.63 18.41
CA TRP A 418 23.95 2.07 17.06
C TRP A 418 25.07 2.88 16.41
N ASP A 419 25.74 3.76 17.19
CA ASP A 419 26.92 4.50 16.73
C ASP A 419 28.03 3.56 16.29
N GLU A 420 28.34 2.55 17.09
CA GLU A 420 29.40 1.59 16.81
C GLU A 420 29.14 0.81 15.50
N HIS A 421 27.89 0.37 15.27
CA HIS A 421 27.58 -0.53 14.18
C HIS A 421 27.26 0.18 12.86
N PHE A 422 26.66 1.38 12.88
CA PHE A 422 26.29 2.09 11.66
C PHE A 422 26.23 3.63 11.80
N GLY A 423 25.84 4.17 12.96
CA GLY A 423 25.60 5.60 13.13
C GLY A 423 26.81 6.47 12.84
N PHE A 424 28.02 5.95 13.09
CA PHE A 424 29.28 6.64 12.78
C PHE A 424 29.39 7.04 11.30
N ILE A 425 28.74 6.33 10.39
CA ILE A 425 28.77 6.62 8.93
C ILE A 425 28.14 7.98 8.67
N HIS A 426 27.00 8.27 9.24
CA HIS A 426 26.33 9.55 9.13
C HIS A 426 27.06 10.65 9.91
N GLN A 427 27.36 10.37 11.19
CA GLN A 427 27.97 11.36 12.09
C GLN A 427 29.39 11.81 11.65
N GLN A 428 30.10 10.98 10.88
CA GLN A 428 31.41 11.30 10.31
C GLN A 428 31.36 11.78 8.85
N ASP A 429 30.15 12.07 8.33
CA ASP A 429 29.94 12.59 6.98
C ASP A 429 30.51 11.65 5.87
N ILE A 430 30.38 10.31 6.09
CA ILE A 430 30.89 9.31 5.12
C ILE A 430 29.90 9.08 3.99
N ALA A 431 28.64 8.83 4.33
CA ALA A 431 27.53 8.61 3.40
C ALA A 431 26.20 8.73 4.14
N PRO A 432 25.07 8.93 3.44
CA PRO A 432 23.75 8.88 4.05
C PRO A 432 23.37 7.46 4.48
N LEU A 433 22.53 7.39 5.51
CA LEU A 433 21.90 6.17 5.98
C LEU A 433 20.41 6.16 5.62
N LEU A 434 19.94 5.02 5.15
CA LEU A 434 18.54 4.67 5.12
C LEU A 434 18.35 3.38 5.92
N VAL A 435 17.74 3.46 7.10
CA VAL A 435 17.43 2.26 7.88
C VAL A 435 16.39 1.46 7.11
N GLY A 436 16.84 0.37 6.45
CA GLY A 436 16.02 -0.42 5.52
C GLY A 436 14.91 -1.19 6.21
N GLU A 437 15.17 -1.64 7.45
CA GLU A 437 14.19 -2.29 8.29
C GLU A 437 14.40 -1.95 9.77
N PHE A 438 13.32 -1.59 10.44
CA PHE A 438 13.23 -1.50 11.88
C PHE A 438 11.77 -1.57 12.34
N GLY A 439 11.55 -1.91 13.58
CA GLY A 439 10.21 -1.91 14.16
C GLY A 439 10.10 -2.87 15.34
N ASN A 440 8.91 -2.91 15.91
CA ASN A 440 8.55 -3.84 16.97
C ASN A 440 7.01 -3.94 17.14
N ARG A 441 6.54 -4.77 18.06
CA ARG A 441 5.11 -4.90 18.36
C ARG A 441 4.55 -3.77 19.22
N TYR A 442 5.44 -2.96 19.84
CA TYR A 442 5.06 -1.86 20.75
C TYR A 442 4.19 -2.32 21.94
N ALA A 443 4.31 -3.59 22.32
CA ALA A 443 3.36 -4.24 23.23
C ALA A 443 3.63 -3.93 24.71
N ASP A 444 4.90 -3.84 25.12
CA ASP A 444 5.32 -3.63 26.49
C ASP A 444 6.21 -2.39 26.66
N ALA A 445 6.62 -2.10 27.90
CA ALA A 445 7.38 -0.89 28.19
C ALA A 445 8.78 -0.90 27.57
N ALA A 446 9.45 -2.06 27.50
CA ALA A 446 10.80 -2.15 26.95
C ALA A 446 10.78 -1.91 25.43
N ASN A 447 9.81 -2.51 24.73
CA ASN A 447 9.64 -2.32 23.30
C ASN A 447 9.24 -0.88 22.94
N ARG A 448 8.40 -0.23 23.77
CA ARG A 448 8.08 1.19 23.59
C ARG A 448 9.32 2.06 23.76
N GLN A 449 10.07 1.87 24.86
CA GLN A 449 11.30 2.62 25.08
C GLN A 449 12.31 2.44 23.95
N TRP A 450 12.40 1.24 23.37
CA TRP A 450 13.26 0.99 22.23
C TRP A 450 12.84 1.81 21.02
N LEU A 451 11.56 1.75 20.63
CA LEU A 451 11.08 2.46 19.45
C LEU A 451 11.15 3.99 19.64
N ASP A 452 10.78 4.47 20.82
CA ASP A 452 10.88 5.89 21.18
C ASP A 452 12.33 6.39 21.09
N SER A 453 13.29 5.62 21.65
CA SER A 453 14.72 5.95 21.60
C SER A 453 15.27 5.86 20.17
N PHE A 454 14.86 4.85 19.40
CA PHE A 454 15.36 4.67 18.05
C PHE A 454 14.81 5.75 17.10
N ALA A 455 13.55 6.12 17.25
CA ALA A 455 12.98 7.22 16.47
C ALA A 455 13.67 8.56 16.80
N ALA A 456 13.97 8.84 18.08
CA ALA A 456 14.74 10.01 18.46
C ALA A 456 16.14 9.99 17.81
N TYR A 457 16.83 8.85 17.90
CA TYR A 457 18.17 8.67 17.36
C TYR A 457 18.23 8.90 15.84
N ILE A 458 17.37 8.25 15.06
CA ILE A 458 17.35 8.45 13.61
C ILE A 458 16.82 9.83 13.21
N GLY A 459 16.08 10.49 14.12
CA GLY A 459 15.64 11.88 13.98
C GLY A 459 16.74 12.92 14.25
N GLY A 460 17.93 12.47 14.70
CA GLY A 460 19.08 13.34 14.92
C GLY A 460 19.33 13.75 16.37
N ASP A 461 18.77 13.04 17.34
CA ASP A 461 19.11 13.11 18.78
C ASP A 461 19.97 11.87 19.09
N PHE A 462 21.27 11.94 18.74
CA PHE A 462 22.15 10.77 18.71
C PHE A 462 22.57 10.24 20.08
N ASP A 463 22.38 11.01 21.15
CA ASP A 463 22.58 10.55 22.53
C ASP A 463 21.28 10.35 23.31
N VAL A 464 20.14 10.63 22.66
CA VAL A 464 18.76 10.47 23.17
C VAL A 464 18.57 11.26 24.49
N ASP A 465 19.09 12.48 24.53
CA ASP A 465 18.94 13.38 25.69
C ASP A 465 17.71 14.31 25.57
N GLY A 466 17.02 14.30 24.44
CA GLY A 466 15.86 15.10 24.10
C GLY A 466 16.19 16.39 23.36
N ALA A 467 17.42 16.55 22.89
CA ALA A 467 17.85 17.68 22.07
C ALA A 467 18.44 17.17 20.75
N SER A 468 18.19 17.87 19.68
CA SER A 468 18.78 17.51 18.37
C SER A 468 20.27 17.84 18.35
N ASP A 469 21.08 16.90 17.86
CA ASP A 469 22.53 17.06 17.61
C ASP A 469 22.82 17.57 16.20
N LEU A 470 21.79 17.67 15.34
CA LEU A 470 21.92 18.11 13.94
C LEU A 470 22.31 19.60 13.87
N ALA A 471 23.26 19.90 13.02
CA ALA A 471 23.56 21.29 12.68
C ALA A 471 22.44 21.89 11.79
N PRO A 472 22.28 23.21 11.76
CA PRO A 472 21.27 23.87 10.93
C PRO A 472 21.38 23.47 9.46
N GLY A 473 20.33 22.86 8.90
CA GLY A 473 20.26 22.39 7.53
C GLY A 473 20.65 20.92 7.34
N GLU A 474 21.08 20.24 8.39
CA GLU A 474 21.25 18.78 8.39
C GLU A 474 19.92 18.08 8.65
N THR A 475 19.81 16.84 8.21
CA THR A 475 18.65 15.97 8.43
C THR A 475 19.04 14.69 9.16
N GLY A 476 18.10 14.05 9.82
CA GLY A 476 18.27 12.70 10.33
C GLY A 476 18.34 11.65 9.21
N PHE A 477 18.25 10.38 9.57
CA PHE A 477 18.33 9.28 8.63
C PHE A 477 17.03 9.12 7.83
N SER A 478 17.15 8.65 6.61
CA SER A 478 16.03 8.05 5.89
C SER A 478 15.69 6.68 6.48
N PHE A 479 14.47 6.19 6.26
CA PHE A 479 14.03 4.94 6.85
C PHE A 479 12.91 4.25 6.09
N ALA A 480 12.75 2.93 6.28
CA ALA A 480 11.57 2.15 5.90
C ALA A 480 11.14 1.28 7.10
N TYR A 481 9.99 1.59 7.71
CA TYR A 481 9.47 0.81 8.82
C TYR A 481 9.05 -0.59 8.37
N TRP A 482 9.48 -1.63 9.10
CA TRP A 482 9.01 -2.98 8.89
C TRP A 482 7.83 -3.27 9.81
N SER A 483 6.57 -3.28 9.33
CA SER A 483 6.14 -3.14 7.95
C SER A 483 4.78 -2.42 7.90
N TRP A 484 4.30 -2.13 6.71
CA TRP A 484 2.92 -1.68 6.51
C TRP A 484 1.91 -2.75 6.91
N ASN A 485 2.20 -3.97 6.55
CA ASN A 485 1.37 -5.16 6.69
C ASN A 485 1.12 -5.56 8.16
N PRO A 486 -0.14 -5.85 8.57
CA PRO A 486 -0.44 -6.33 9.92
C PRO A 486 0.01 -7.77 10.18
N ASN A 487 0.26 -8.56 9.12
CA ASN A 487 0.63 -9.96 9.20
C ASN A 487 2.13 -10.22 9.36
N SER A 488 2.94 -9.20 9.65
CA SER A 488 4.32 -9.41 10.04
C SER A 488 4.40 -10.20 11.35
N SER A 489 5.08 -11.34 11.32
CA SER A 489 5.33 -12.15 12.51
C SER A 489 6.24 -11.44 13.53
N ASP A 490 7.05 -10.52 13.05
CA ASP A 490 8.06 -9.81 13.85
C ASP A 490 7.48 -8.59 14.54
N THR A 491 7.03 -7.61 13.79
CA THR A 491 6.59 -6.32 14.34
C THR A 491 5.09 -6.14 14.44
N GLY A 492 4.29 -6.96 13.73
CA GLY A 492 2.83 -6.79 13.63
C GLY A 492 2.40 -5.55 12.83
N GLY A 493 3.33 -4.93 12.09
CA GLY A 493 3.07 -3.84 11.16
C GLY A 493 2.55 -2.53 11.74
N LEU A 494 2.15 -1.61 10.85
CA LEU A 494 1.52 -0.31 11.16
C LEU A 494 0.00 -0.36 11.07
N LEU A 495 -0.58 -1.38 10.45
CA LEU A 495 -2.02 -1.59 10.39
C LEU A 495 -2.48 -2.63 11.41
N ALA A 496 -3.72 -2.52 11.86
CA ALA A 496 -4.41 -3.56 12.60
C ALA A 496 -4.81 -4.74 11.66
N GLU A 497 -5.27 -5.85 12.24
CA GLU A 497 -5.64 -7.07 11.52
C GLU A 497 -6.75 -6.87 10.46
N ASP A 498 -7.46 -5.75 10.50
CA ASP A 498 -8.47 -5.36 9.50
C ASP A 498 -7.86 -4.80 8.20
N TRP A 499 -6.54 -4.64 8.13
CA TRP A 499 -5.78 -4.09 7.02
C TRP A 499 -6.13 -2.63 6.66
N ARG A 500 -6.77 -1.90 7.56
CA ARG A 500 -7.31 -0.56 7.33
C ARG A 500 -6.96 0.42 8.44
N THR A 501 -7.09 -0.04 9.68
CA THR A 501 -6.93 0.80 10.86
C THR A 501 -5.45 0.98 11.20
N PRO A 502 -4.91 2.20 11.14
CA PRO A 502 -3.55 2.48 11.58
C PRO A 502 -3.39 2.26 13.08
N ILE A 503 -2.22 1.79 13.49
CA ILE A 503 -1.85 1.64 14.91
C ILE A 503 -1.31 2.97 15.42
N ALA A 504 -2.21 3.84 15.91
CA ALA A 504 -1.90 5.20 16.33
C ALA A 504 -0.66 5.30 17.23
N PRO A 505 -0.46 4.50 18.29
CA PRO A 505 0.71 4.64 19.15
C PRO A 505 2.06 4.47 18.44
N LYS A 506 2.13 3.72 17.35
CA LYS A 506 3.34 3.59 16.55
C LYS A 506 3.52 4.80 15.62
N LEU A 507 2.41 5.24 15.02
CA LEU A 507 2.44 6.43 14.17
C LEU A 507 2.78 7.69 14.95
N ASP A 508 2.28 7.83 16.17
CA ASP A 508 2.64 8.96 17.06
C ASP A 508 4.16 9.06 17.28
N VAL A 509 4.84 7.93 17.42
CA VAL A 509 6.31 7.89 17.54
C VAL A 509 7.01 8.27 16.24
N LEU A 510 6.45 7.86 15.10
CA LEU A 510 7.04 8.13 13.80
C LEU A 510 6.67 9.52 13.24
N ALA A 511 5.63 10.17 13.78
CA ALA A 511 5.11 11.43 13.27
C ALA A 511 6.17 12.54 13.11
N PRO A 512 7.08 12.79 14.07
CA PRO A 512 8.13 13.79 13.88
C PRO A 512 9.08 13.48 12.72
N LEU A 513 9.37 12.20 12.47
CA LEU A 513 10.22 11.76 11.35
C LEU A 513 9.51 11.94 10.01
N ILE A 514 8.21 11.61 9.98
CA ILE A 514 7.37 11.76 8.79
C ILE A 514 7.20 13.25 8.44
N ALA A 515 6.92 14.09 9.43
CA ALA A 515 6.79 15.55 9.23
C ALA A 515 8.07 16.21 8.71
N ALA A 516 9.24 15.69 9.08
CA ALA A 516 10.53 16.18 8.58
C ALA A 516 10.82 15.78 7.11
N ALA A 517 10.10 14.79 6.59
CA ALA A 517 10.30 14.30 5.23
C ALA A 517 9.51 15.15 4.22
N PRO A 518 10.12 15.61 3.09
CA PRO A 518 9.40 16.38 2.10
C PRO A 518 8.38 15.52 1.36
N ALA A 519 7.30 16.13 0.89
CA ALA A 519 6.45 15.53 -0.12
C ALA A 519 7.20 15.52 -1.47
N PHE A 520 6.99 14.49 -2.26
CA PHE A 520 7.44 14.50 -3.64
C PHE A 520 6.31 14.97 -4.55
N PRO A 521 6.62 15.80 -5.57
CA PRO A 521 5.59 16.14 -6.52
C PRO A 521 5.09 14.85 -7.18
N ALA A 522 3.77 14.71 -7.24
CA ALA A 522 3.15 13.75 -8.14
C ALA A 522 3.74 13.97 -9.53
N ALA A 523 4.09 12.90 -10.24
CA ALA A 523 4.61 13.06 -11.58
C ALA A 523 3.60 13.91 -12.36
N THR A 524 4.02 15.11 -12.81
CA THR A 524 3.24 15.96 -13.71
C THR A 524 3.16 15.32 -15.10
N GLY A 525 2.64 14.17 -15.16
CA GLY A 525 2.38 13.22 -16.22
C GLY A 525 1.25 12.30 -15.84
N GLY A 526 0.74 12.35 -14.63
CA GLY A 526 -0.66 12.10 -14.36
C GLY A 526 -1.42 13.15 -15.15
N PRO A 527 -2.59 12.84 -15.70
CA PRO A 527 -3.13 13.57 -16.82
C PRO A 527 -3.56 14.99 -16.45
N ASP A 528 -2.61 15.93 -16.31
CA ASP A 528 -2.87 17.32 -16.61
C ASP A 528 -3.32 17.35 -18.07
N GLY A 529 -4.64 17.28 -18.26
CA GLY A 529 -5.25 17.19 -19.57
C GLY A 529 -5.86 15.83 -19.93
N ALA A 530 -5.75 14.80 -19.12
CA ALA A 530 -6.52 13.58 -19.30
C ALA A 530 -7.94 13.79 -18.78
N VAL A 531 -8.78 14.31 -19.59
CA VAL A 531 -10.21 14.39 -19.34
C VAL A 531 -10.87 13.29 -20.14
N VAL A 532 -11.32 12.23 -19.48
CA VAL A 532 -12.26 11.31 -20.08
C VAL A 532 -13.65 11.86 -19.79
N GLU A 533 -14.29 12.34 -20.83
CA GLU A 533 -15.69 12.73 -20.75
C GLU A 533 -16.56 11.47 -20.86
N LEU A 534 -17.30 11.20 -19.79
CA LEU A 534 -18.26 10.10 -19.73
C LEU A 534 -19.64 10.63 -20.09
N GLY A 535 -20.28 10.01 -21.07
CA GLY A 535 -21.69 10.23 -21.36
C GLY A 535 -22.46 8.92 -21.16
N VAL A 536 -23.60 8.98 -20.49
CA VAL A 536 -24.49 7.83 -20.29
C VAL A 536 -25.87 8.15 -20.88
N ALA A 537 -26.38 7.25 -21.73
CA ALA A 537 -27.76 7.29 -22.19
C ALA A 537 -28.48 6.01 -21.75
N VAL A 538 -29.73 6.13 -21.33
CA VAL A 538 -30.55 5.01 -20.86
C VAL A 538 -31.87 4.99 -21.61
N ASP A 539 -32.17 3.87 -22.25
CA ASP A 539 -33.46 3.55 -22.83
C ASP A 539 -34.14 2.45 -22.01
N LEU A 540 -35.37 2.69 -21.58
CA LEU A 540 -36.16 1.76 -20.75
C LEU A 540 -37.40 1.30 -21.49
N GLY A 541 -37.61 -0.01 -21.59
CA GLY A 541 -38.84 -0.66 -21.97
C GLY A 541 -39.56 -1.30 -20.77
N ALA A 542 -40.68 -1.94 -21.00
CA ALA A 542 -41.42 -2.64 -19.95
C ALA A 542 -40.66 -3.87 -19.42
N ASP A 543 -39.92 -4.53 -20.30
CA ASP A 543 -39.27 -5.82 -20.04
C ASP A 543 -37.77 -5.80 -20.44
N TRP A 544 -37.23 -4.61 -20.71
CA TRP A 544 -35.83 -4.46 -21.09
C TRP A 544 -35.28 -3.08 -20.73
N TYR A 545 -33.99 -3.00 -20.53
CA TYR A 545 -33.22 -1.76 -20.46
C TYR A 545 -32.01 -1.82 -21.39
N HIS A 546 -31.55 -0.64 -21.80
CA HIS A 546 -30.38 -0.45 -22.63
C HIS A 546 -29.63 0.77 -22.12
N VAL A 547 -28.35 0.62 -21.83
CA VAL A 547 -27.46 1.69 -21.42
C VAL A 547 -26.35 1.81 -22.41
N ASP A 548 -26.29 2.94 -23.11
CA ASP A 548 -25.16 3.34 -23.92
C ASP A 548 -24.21 4.19 -23.10
N VAL A 549 -22.94 3.85 -23.12
CA VAL A 549 -21.87 4.59 -22.48
C VAL A 549 -20.90 5.08 -23.53
N THR A 550 -20.61 6.38 -23.51
CA THR A 550 -19.61 7.00 -24.38
C THR A 550 -18.42 7.47 -23.56
N PHE A 551 -17.21 7.17 -24.02
CA PHE A 551 -15.98 7.75 -23.50
C PHE A 551 -15.33 8.59 -24.57
N THR A 552 -15.04 9.83 -24.25
CA THR A 552 -14.23 10.71 -25.10
C THR A 552 -12.93 10.99 -24.37
N ASN A 553 -11.81 10.62 -24.96
CA ASN A 553 -10.51 11.05 -24.47
C ASN A 553 -10.29 12.50 -24.90
N ALA A 554 -10.67 13.44 -24.06
CA ALA A 554 -10.45 14.87 -24.27
C ALA A 554 -9.02 15.33 -23.87
N GLY A 555 -8.18 14.40 -23.41
CA GLY A 555 -6.79 14.65 -23.04
C GLY A 555 -5.82 14.68 -24.21
N GLU A 556 -4.56 14.90 -23.91
CA GLU A 556 -3.46 14.98 -24.90
C GLU A 556 -2.73 13.64 -25.10
N ARG A 557 -2.97 12.64 -24.26
CA ARG A 557 -2.33 11.30 -24.29
C ARG A 557 -3.34 10.21 -24.60
N ALA A 558 -2.88 9.11 -25.17
CA ALA A 558 -3.74 7.95 -25.39
C ALA A 558 -4.07 7.24 -24.07
N VAL A 559 -5.30 6.79 -23.94
CA VAL A 559 -5.81 5.94 -22.84
C VAL A 559 -5.73 4.49 -23.25
N THR A 560 -5.26 3.61 -22.37
CA THR A 560 -5.15 2.17 -22.64
C THR A 560 -5.59 1.37 -21.41
N GLY A 561 -5.98 0.12 -21.63
CA GLY A 561 -6.32 -0.81 -20.53
C GLY A 561 -7.45 -0.33 -19.63
N TRP A 562 -8.43 0.40 -20.15
CA TRP A 562 -9.50 1.00 -19.35
C TRP A 562 -10.48 -0.01 -18.75
N SER A 563 -11.02 0.33 -17.60
CA SER A 563 -12.15 -0.35 -16.97
C SER A 563 -13.22 0.64 -16.49
N LEU A 564 -14.46 0.19 -16.44
CA LEU A 564 -15.61 0.96 -15.98
C LEU A 564 -16.44 0.11 -15.01
N ALA A 565 -16.68 0.58 -13.81
CA ALA A 565 -17.65 0.00 -12.92
C ALA A 565 -18.93 0.84 -12.90
N LEU A 566 -20.08 0.19 -13.15
CA LEU A 566 -21.42 0.80 -13.09
C LEU A 566 -22.20 0.16 -11.95
N ALA A 567 -22.59 0.96 -10.96
CA ALA A 567 -23.44 0.50 -9.86
C ALA A 567 -24.93 0.71 -10.21
N GLY A 568 -25.78 -0.15 -9.65
CA GLY A 568 -27.23 -0.05 -9.80
C GLY A 568 -27.81 -0.67 -11.07
N LEU A 569 -27.00 -1.31 -11.92
CA LEU A 569 -27.51 -2.06 -13.05
C LEU A 569 -28.20 -3.35 -12.59
N PRO A 570 -29.42 -3.64 -13.07
CA PRO A 570 -30.06 -4.95 -12.92
C PRO A 570 -29.27 -6.07 -13.61
N ALA A 571 -29.88 -7.23 -13.78
CA ALA A 571 -29.23 -8.34 -14.46
C ALA A 571 -28.82 -7.94 -15.90
N VAL A 572 -27.52 -7.90 -16.15
CA VAL A 572 -26.96 -7.64 -17.49
C VAL A 572 -27.00 -8.95 -18.28
N GLU A 573 -27.67 -8.93 -19.43
CA GLU A 573 -27.81 -10.06 -20.35
C GLU A 573 -26.85 -9.99 -21.54
N ASP A 574 -26.63 -8.80 -22.08
CA ASP A 574 -25.76 -8.58 -23.23
C ASP A 574 -24.85 -7.35 -23.03
N VAL A 575 -23.64 -7.42 -23.61
CA VAL A 575 -22.63 -6.37 -23.56
C VAL A 575 -22.01 -6.27 -24.95
N TRP A 576 -21.88 -5.06 -25.48
CA TRP A 576 -21.19 -4.83 -26.75
C TRP A 576 -20.04 -3.84 -26.58
N ASN A 577 -19.01 -4.04 -27.38
CA ASN A 577 -17.80 -3.24 -27.40
C ASN A 577 -17.02 -3.18 -26.06
N ALA A 578 -17.28 -4.15 -25.17
CA ALA A 578 -16.57 -4.35 -23.93
C ALA A 578 -16.72 -5.80 -23.47
N VAL A 579 -15.92 -6.22 -22.52
CA VAL A 579 -16.09 -7.51 -21.83
C VAL A 579 -16.56 -7.27 -20.39
N VAL A 580 -17.37 -8.17 -19.87
CA VAL A 580 -17.72 -8.14 -18.44
C VAL A 580 -16.51 -8.63 -17.66
N ALA A 581 -15.81 -7.72 -17.03
CA ALA A 581 -14.65 -8.04 -16.20
C ALA A 581 -15.06 -8.69 -14.88
N PHE A 582 -16.15 -8.21 -14.26
CA PHE A 582 -16.72 -8.82 -13.05
C PHE A 582 -18.21 -8.50 -12.90
N ARG A 583 -18.91 -9.32 -12.09
CA ARG A 583 -20.28 -9.06 -11.63
C ARG A 583 -20.33 -9.19 -10.12
N GLY A 584 -20.56 -8.08 -9.42
CA GLY A 584 -20.80 -8.04 -7.97
C GLY A 584 -22.28 -7.79 -7.65
N THR A 585 -22.63 -7.76 -6.37
CA THR A 585 -23.99 -7.45 -5.93
C THR A 585 -24.31 -5.98 -6.24
N GLY A 586 -25.05 -5.75 -7.35
CA GLY A 586 -25.45 -4.41 -7.78
C GLY A 586 -24.36 -3.60 -8.50
N VAL A 587 -23.24 -4.22 -8.89
CA VAL A 587 -22.18 -3.56 -9.67
C VAL A 587 -21.78 -4.47 -10.83
N THR A 588 -21.73 -3.90 -12.03
CA THR A 588 -21.18 -4.55 -13.23
C THR A 588 -19.92 -3.82 -13.67
N GLY A 589 -18.80 -4.54 -13.69
CA GLY A 589 -17.53 -4.04 -14.21
C GLY A 589 -17.37 -4.43 -15.67
N LEU A 590 -17.03 -3.46 -16.49
CA LEU A 590 -16.72 -3.58 -17.92
C LEU A 590 -15.24 -3.26 -18.11
N ALA A 591 -14.58 -3.90 -19.08
CA ALA A 591 -13.20 -3.61 -19.41
C ALA A 591 -13.01 -3.61 -20.94
N SER A 592 -11.89 -3.07 -21.41
CA SER A 592 -11.48 -3.16 -22.80
C SER A 592 -11.37 -4.63 -23.24
N ASP A 593 -11.81 -4.92 -24.46
CA ASP A 593 -11.55 -6.21 -25.10
C ASP A 593 -10.25 -6.10 -25.88
N ALA A 594 -9.30 -7.01 -25.62
CA ALA A 594 -7.95 -7.06 -26.21
C ALA A 594 -7.86 -7.14 -27.75
N GLY A 595 -8.83 -6.68 -28.44
CA GLY A 595 -8.90 -6.60 -29.89
C GLY A 595 -9.65 -5.38 -30.39
N TRP A 596 -10.34 -4.66 -29.52
CA TRP A 596 -11.13 -3.47 -29.87
C TRP A 596 -11.10 -2.45 -28.73
N ALA A 597 -10.80 -1.19 -29.08
CA ALA A 597 -10.79 -0.06 -28.15
C ALA A 597 -9.89 -0.25 -26.89
N ASP A 598 -8.84 -1.08 -27.01
CA ASP A 598 -7.83 -1.23 -25.95
C ASP A 598 -7.03 0.06 -25.75
N THR A 599 -6.96 0.87 -26.78
CA THR A 599 -6.31 2.18 -26.78
C THR A 599 -7.25 3.23 -27.35
N ILE A 600 -7.47 4.34 -26.63
CA ILE A 600 -8.30 5.47 -27.05
C ILE A 600 -7.37 6.66 -27.29
N ALA A 601 -7.18 7.05 -28.55
CA ALA A 601 -6.32 8.18 -28.90
C ALA A 601 -6.90 9.53 -28.43
N PRO A 602 -6.08 10.57 -28.27
CA PRO A 602 -6.55 11.93 -28.00
C PRO A 602 -7.65 12.37 -28.99
N GLY A 603 -8.76 12.86 -28.47
CA GLY A 603 -9.94 13.27 -29.24
C GLY A 603 -10.81 12.12 -29.76
N GLU A 604 -10.46 10.88 -29.53
CA GLU A 604 -11.26 9.72 -29.93
C GLU A 604 -12.39 9.48 -28.93
N THR A 605 -13.54 9.02 -29.47
CA THR A 605 -14.70 8.61 -28.67
C THR A 605 -14.98 7.14 -28.96
N ILE A 606 -15.12 6.33 -27.92
CA ILE A 606 -15.62 4.96 -28.01
C ILE A 606 -17.02 4.87 -27.41
N ASN A 607 -17.81 3.93 -27.94
CA ASN A 607 -19.15 3.64 -27.46
C ASN A 607 -19.20 2.17 -27.05
N LEU A 608 -19.71 1.91 -25.89
CA LEU A 608 -20.01 0.58 -25.39
C LEU A 608 -21.40 0.56 -24.77
N GLY A 609 -21.92 -0.59 -24.48
CA GLY A 609 -23.17 -0.62 -23.78
C GLY A 609 -23.53 -1.95 -23.18
N VAL A 610 -24.56 -1.92 -22.38
CA VAL A 610 -25.14 -3.09 -21.72
C VAL A 610 -26.66 -3.10 -21.88
N SER A 611 -27.23 -4.29 -21.92
CA SER A 611 -28.69 -4.47 -21.90
C SER A 611 -29.08 -5.62 -20.98
N GLY A 612 -30.34 -5.64 -20.56
CA GLY A 612 -30.87 -6.70 -19.73
C GLY A 612 -32.33 -6.48 -19.36
N ASP A 613 -32.81 -7.31 -18.47
CA ASP A 613 -34.17 -7.20 -17.89
C ASP A 613 -34.11 -6.27 -16.66
N PRO A 614 -34.90 -5.19 -16.61
CA PRO A 614 -34.95 -4.30 -15.46
C PRO A 614 -35.53 -4.97 -14.21
N GLY A 615 -36.24 -6.09 -14.35
CA GLY A 615 -36.86 -6.78 -13.24
C GLY A 615 -37.78 -5.87 -12.42
N ASP A 616 -37.64 -5.91 -11.08
CA ASP A 616 -38.35 -5.05 -10.16
C ASP A 616 -37.56 -3.76 -9.81
N ALA A 617 -36.52 -3.40 -10.57
CA ALA A 617 -35.73 -2.21 -10.29
C ALA A 617 -36.57 -0.94 -10.42
N PRO A 618 -36.53 -0.01 -9.47
CA PRO A 618 -37.24 1.25 -9.57
C PRO A 618 -36.78 2.04 -10.80
N PRO A 619 -37.69 2.61 -11.61
CA PRO A 619 -37.33 3.34 -12.84
C PRO A 619 -36.39 4.52 -12.64
N ASP A 620 -36.37 5.07 -11.43
CA ASP A 620 -35.50 6.19 -11.00
C ASP A 620 -34.07 5.78 -10.66
N THR A 621 -33.77 4.49 -10.54
CA THR A 621 -32.40 3.97 -10.34
C THR A 621 -31.65 3.79 -11.65
N LEU A 622 -32.36 3.65 -12.77
CA LEU A 622 -31.80 3.52 -14.12
C LEU A 622 -31.94 4.84 -14.89
N THR A 623 -31.30 5.88 -14.40
CA THR A 623 -31.24 7.18 -15.08
C THR A 623 -29.79 7.52 -15.43
N PRO A 624 -29.54 8.28 -16.54
CA PRO A 624 -28.19 8.70 -16.89
C PRO A 624 -27.47 9.34 -15.71
N ALA A 625 -28.10 10.26 -15.01
CA ALA A 625 -27.52 10.96 -13.86
C ALA A 625 -27.19 10.02 -12.67
N ALA A 626 -28.00 9.00 -12.42
CA ALA A 626 -27.72 8.03 -11.35
C ALA A 626 -26.54 7.12 -11.71
N LEU A 627 -26.45 6.70 -12.96
CA LEU A 627 -25.33 5.86 -13.43
C LEU A 627 -24.02 6.65 -13.56
N GLU A 628 -24.08 7.88 -14.08
CA GLU A 628 -22.92 8.80 -14.11
C GLU A 628 -22.37 9.10 -12.71
N ALA A 629 -23.25 9.32 -11.74
CA ALA A 629 -22.86 9.59 -10.35
C ALA A 629 -22.19 8.40 -9.66
N THR A 630 -22.40 7.18 -10.15
CA THR A 630 -21.84 5.94 -9.58
C THR A 630 -20.78 5.31 -10.47
N ALA A 631 -20.55 5.85 -11.67
CA ALA A 631 -19.55 5.33 -12.60
C ALA A 631 -18.12 5.58 -12.06
N VAL A 632 -17.34 4.52 -11.98
CA VAL A 632 -15.91 4.59 -11.67
C VAL A 632 -15.14 4.14 -12.90
N PHE A 633 -14.43 5.08 -13.51
CA PHE A 633 -13.58 4.84 -14.66
C PHE A 633 -12.12 4.76 -14.22
N ASP A 634 -11.40 3.78 -14.70
CA ASP A 634 -9.99 3.59 -14.47
C ASP A 634 -9.30 3.24 -15.79
N ALA A 635 -8.13 3.78 -16.05
CA ALA A 635 -7.39 3.52 -17.29
C ALA A 635 -5.90 3.80 -17.13
N ASP A 636 -5.10 3.13 -17.96
CA ASP A 636 -3.70 3.45 -18.15
C ASP A 636 -3.53 4.52 -19.24
N TRP A 637 -2.47 5.30 -19.13
CA TRP A 637 -2.14 6.38 -20.04
C TRP A 637 -0.78 6.10 -20.70
N LEU A 638 -0.75 6.11 -22.05
CA LEU A 638 0.48 5.95 -22.82
C LEU A 638 1.24 7.26 -22.97
#